data_ec1907415d95f70ac26e203195d5b5b4
#
_entry.id   ec1907415d95f70ac26e203195d5b5b4
#
_cell.length_a   1.000
_cell.length_b   1.000
_cell.length_c   1.000
_cell.angle_alpha   90.00
_cell.angle_beta   90.00
_cell.angle_gamma   90.00
#
_symmetry.space_group_name_H-M   'P 1'
#
loop_
_entity.id
_entity.type
_entity.pdbx_description
1 polymer ?
#
loop_
_entity_poly.entity_id
_entity_poly.type
_entity_poly.pdbx_seq_one_letter_code
_entity_poly.pdbx_strand_id
1 'polypeptide(L)'
;MTQVKVVLAAALAWCCVLTVLAGPPPASARPAEGFVSRFVDPPAAFRPFYRYWHPGGRMDPATLRADFEAMREGGAGGVELVNFVRDNEIAPIEGYDPAVHGFGTPAWRTGFAAAQRIGRDKGLQVDALYTSKWSANLPTVSPDGRGSAKELSLATAMLDGGETYAARVPEPDLPDRVHKRQLVALRAYPCRENCGGSGLPVLDQARSVDLKPRLTTGRRLDWTAPGGAARWVLVASWLHGTGQLVEGAETAGDSFVVDHFSRDGFGAVRDFWTKRVLDPKVRSALAAGGGSLFFDSLELNRDGKQLRHWTAGFLREFKERRGYDLEPYIPALALRDPAFELPGDKGERVREDYRRTLQELFRDEHLLPLRAWAHQLGLTLRGQPYSSWGPSFADPIESSSLLDIPEGEDRSFNAGAGQDFIETQGADAYRSLATAAHVTGRPVVSTECCASFGRAHRVTRQELLSHLNQNFSAGANRVVWHGWSHDAPGTASTWPGWAAFGNTGVDDSYGPRNPTWADDRRINDYAARLQVALRAGKPRTDIAVYHQKPGHSAEGTVGERYFTSSALEDRGFTYGFVNASLLTGDDTPVAGKTLAPDGPRFRAFVLDDEEAVDLDVARRIVDMARRGLPVVVVGGAPSRATGNRAADDAAVRAAFEELRRYGNVRWVGREGDVPQALDDLGVQARAAFEKPSTLVGVGRSAKRSDTFYWYNASERRERATASVAADGIPYRLDPWTGAITRLPASVKDGRMRIDLDVAPGDVALVMVSDVPLDAAAAEAPRVADAGAGRPLSDWDLTVESWHRGTGPQDTVVTRLPKRRVTASDTDGRLPSWGSLDGLEAVSGVGTYRTTFDLDGRWRGRGAHLDLGEITTTYRVEVNGKDVGPVDQLDSSRIDIGPLLRPGENTIVVKVASMLGNAVAGKTVDDYGLIGPARLFPHS
;
A
#
# COMPACT_ATOMS: atom_id res chain seq x y z
N MET A 1 -26.42 -74.99 5.13
CA MET A 1 -27.68 -74.94 5.94
C MET A 1 -27.41 -73.84 6.98
N THR A 2 -27.95 -72.73 6.89
CA THR A 2 -29.07 -72.05 7.31
C THR A 2 -28.85 -70.55 7.30
N GLN A 3 -29.52 -69.86 6.50
CA GLN A 3 -29.96 -68.51 6.31
C GLN A 3 -29.49 -67.41 7.29
N VAL A 4 -28.98 -66.37 6.66
CA VAL A 4 -28.77 -65.02 7.18
C VAL A 4 -30.08 -64.25 7.01
N LYS A 5 -30.58 -63.62 8.07
CA LYS A 5 -31.67 -62.62 8.03
C LYS A 5 -31.10 -61.21 8.12
N VAL A 6 -31.32 -60.41 7.10
CA VAL A 6 -31.08 -58.96 7.05
C VAL A 6 -32.25 -58.28 7.77
N VAL A 7 -31.95 -57.38 8.72
CA VAL A 7 -32.87 -56.46 9.34
C VAL A 7 -32.57 -55.02 8.81
N LEU A 8 -33.52 -54.50 8.00
CA LEU A 8 -33.53 -53.07 7.63
C LEU A 8 -34.14 -52.29 8.81
N ALA A 9 -33.41 -51.30 9.32
CA ALA A 9 -33.93 -50.24 10.18
C ALA A 9 -34.14 -48.97 9.35
N ALA A 10 -35.38 -48.55 9.16
CA ALA A 10 -35.76 -47.31 8.54
C ALA A 10 -35.65 -46.16 9.56
N ALA A 11 -34.79 -45.20 9.30
CA ALA A 11 -34.76 -43.92 10.04
C ALA A 11 -35.58 -42.88 9.26
N LEU A 12 -36.71 -42.48 9.82
CA LEU A 12 -37.50 -41.34 9.36
C LEU A 12 -36.77 -40.06 9.70
N ALA A 13 -36.25 -39.36 8.70
CA ALA A 13 -35.79 -37.97 8.80
C ALA A 13 -36.99 -37.03 8.56
N TRP A 14 -37.31 -36.25 9.55
CA TRP A 14 -38.24 -35.11 9.39
C TRP A 14 -37.52 -33.99 8.60
N CYS A 15 -37.91 -33.79 7.34
CA CYS A 15 -37.64 -32.59 6.57
C CYS A 15 -38.68 -31.53 6.91
N CYS A 16 -38.33 -30.55 7.74
CA CYS A 16 -39.05 -29.28 7.76
C CYS A 16 -38.73 -28.50 6.48
N VAL A 17 -39.64 -28.51 5.51
CA VAL A 17 -39.61 -27.64 4.35
C VAL A 17 -40.06 -26.26 4.80
N LEU A 18 -39.12 -25.36 5.06
CA LEU A 18 -39.37 -23.92 5.10
C LEU A 18 -39.53 -23.42 3.65
N THR A 19 -40.78 -23.29 3.20
CA THR A 19 -41.12 -22.53 2.00
C THR A 19 -40.84 -21.05 2.28
N VAL A 20 -39.60 -20.61 1.99
CA VAL A 20 -39.33 -19.19 1.79
C VAL A 20 -40.03 -18.79 0.50
N LEU A 21 -41.08 -17.96 0.62
CA LEU A 21 -41.69 -17.27 -0.51
C LEU A 21 -40.56 -16.36 -1.11
N ALA A 22 -39.86 -16.89 -2.08
CA ALA A 22 -39.01 -16.10 -2.93
C ALA A 22 -39.93 -15.15 -3.72
N GLY A 23 -39.88 -13.88 -3.38
CA GLY A 23 -40.40 -12.84 -4.26
C GLY A 23 -39.77 -12.98 -5.65
N PRO A 24 -40.42 -12.49 -6.71
CA PRO A 24 -39.85 -12.57 -8.05
C PRO A 24 -38.44 -12.03 -8.02
N PRO A 25 -37.47 -12.71 -8.67
CA PRO A 25 -36.10 -12.17 -8.73
C PRO A 25 -36.18 -10.75 -9.33
N PRO A 26 -35.47 -9.78 -8.77
CA PRO A 26 -35.43 -8.46 -9.35
C PRO A 26 -35.03 -8.63 -10.81
N ALA A 27 -35.78 -7.97 -11.71
CA ALA A 27 -35.47 -7.99 -13.14
C ALA A 27 -33.99 -7.83 -13.31
N SER A 28 -33.33 -8.77 -13.99
CA SER A 28 -31.88 -8.76 -14.19
C SER A 28 -31.51 -7.50 -14.95
N ALA A 29 -31.11 -6.45 -14.21
CA ALA A 29 -30.55 -5.25 -14.82
C ALA A 29 -29.43 -5.70 -15.74
N ARG A 30 -29.41 -5.19 -16.97
CA ARG A 30 -28.34 -5.51 -17.91
C ARG A 30 -27.01 -5.19 -17.24
N PRO A 31 -25.94 -6.00 -17.36
CA PRO A 31 -24.69 -5.78 -16.62
C PRO A 31 -24.09 -4.37 -16.77
N ALA A 32 -24.31 -3.72 -17.93
CA ALA A 32 -23.88 -2.35 -18.16
C ALA A 32 -24.71 -1.31 -17.38
N GLU A 33 -26.01 -1.51 -17.23
CA GLU A 33 -26.90 -0.63 -16.43
C GLU A 33 -26.52 -0.68 -14.94
N GLY A 34 -26.14 -1.84 -14.44
CA GLY A 34 -25.65 -2.01 -13.06
C GLY A 34 -24.28 -1.37 -12.80
N PHE A 35 -23.44 -1.17 -13.83
CA PHE A 35 -22.19 -0.40 -13.71
C PHE A 35 -22.47 1.10 -13.66
N VAL A 36 -23.27 1.63 -14.60
CA VAL A 36 -23.60 3.05 -14.69
C VAL A 36 -24.19 3.57 -13.37
N SER A 37 -25.19 2.88 -12.82
CA SER A 37 -25.82 3.30 -11.57
C SER A 37 -24.82 3.35 -10.40
N ARG A 38 -23.91 2.36 -10.31
CA ARG A 38 -22.87 2.34 -9.25
C ARG A 38 -21.78 3.38 -9.48
N PHE A 39 -21.48 3.75 -10.72
CA PHE A 39 -20.52 4.78 -11.01
C PHE A 39 -21.07 6.17 -10.70
N VAL A 40 -22.32 6.43 -11.03
CA VAL A 40 -23.00 7.71 -10.73
C VAL A 40 -23.16 7.89 -9.22
N ASP A 41 -23.66 6.88 -8.52
CA ASP A 41 -23.81 6.88 -7.04
C ASP A 41 -23.17 5.62 -6.43
N PRO A 42 -21.88 5.71 -6.05
CA PRO A 42 -21.16 4.57 -5.51
C PRO A 42 -21.71 4.09 -4.17
N PRO A 43 -22.05 2.78 -4.06
CA PRO A 43 -22.47 2.20 -2.79
C PRO A 43 -21.31 2.14 -1.78
N ALA A 44 -21.64 2.02 -0.48
CA ALA A 44 -20.67 2.06 0.63
C ALA A 44 -19.46 1.13 0.44
N ALA A 45 -19.64 -0.05 -0.15
CA ALA A 45 -18.55 -1.01 -0.41
C ALA A 45 -17.46 -0.50 -1.36
N PHE A 46 -17.74 0.57 -2.12
CA PHE A 46 -16.80 1.21 -3.04
C PHE A 46 -16.33 2.58 -2.54
N ARG A 47 -16.67 2.98 -1.32
CA ARG A 47 -16.27 4.25 -0.77
C ARG A 47 -14.98 4.14 0.04
N PRO A 48 -14.19 5.23 0.15
CA PRO A 48 -12.98 5.28 0.97
C PRO A 48 -13.24 4.91 2.44
N PHE A 49 -12.20 4.42 3.10
CA PHE A 49 -12.18 4.23 4.55
C PHE A 49 -11.31 5.29 5.19
N TYR A 50 -11.49 5.49 6.51
CA TYR A 50 -10.55 6.24 7.34
C TYR A 50 -9.92 5.33 8.39
N ARG A 51 -8.59 5.39 8.54
CA ARG A 51 -7.91 4.93 9.73
C ARG A 51 -8.28 5.85 10.88
N TYR A 52 -8.80 5.29 11.95
CA TYR A 52 -9.36 6.02 13.07
C TYR A 52 -8.55 5.75 14.33
N TRP A 53 -7.80 6.76 14.72
CA TRP A 53 -6.99 6.75 15.92
C TRP A 53 -7.88 7.01 17.14
N HIS A 54 -7.85 6.08 18.12
CA HIS A 54 -8.73 6.19 19.26
C HIS A 54 -8.06 5.85 20.58
N PRO A 55 -8.52 6.46 21.71
CA PRO A 55 -7.95 6.29 23.05
C PRO A 55 -8.48 5.03 23.76
N GLY A 56 -8.48 3.88 23.10
CA GLY A 56 -8.89 2.61 23.69
C GLY A 56 -10.26 2.68 24.36
N GLY A 57 -10.32 2.26 25.63
CA GLY A 57 -11.57 2.27 26.42
C GLY A 57 -12.06 3.65 26.86
N ARG A 58 -11.34 4.73 26.51
CA ARG A 58 -11.78 6.12 26.68
C ARG A 58 -12.56 6.66 25.49
N MET A 59 -12.88 5.82 24.51
CA MET A 59 -13.80 6.22 23.44
C MET A 59 -15.15 6.64 24.02
N ASP A 60 -15.53 7.90 23.82
CA ASP A 60 -16.85 8.37 24.21
C ASP A 60 -17.89 7.99 23.15
N PRO A 61 -19.02 7.35 23.51
CA PRO A 61 -20.04 6.95 22.54
C PRO A 61 -20.74 8.11 21.83
N ALA A 62 -20.80 9.31 22.40
CA ALA A 62 -21.37 10.48 21.73
C ALA A 62 -20.42 11.00 20.64
N THR A 63 -19.14 11.11 20.97
CA THR A 63 -18.08 11.46 20.03
C THR A 63 -17.97 10.45 18.90
N LEU A 64 -17.99 9.14 19.20
CA LEU A 64 -18.02 8.10 18.15
C LEU A 64 -19.19 8.26 17.17
N ARG A 65 -20.38 8.62 17.68
CA ARG A 65 -21.54 8.89 16.80
C ARG A 65 -21.32 10.12 15.93
N ALA A 66 -20.77 11.18 16.50
CA ALA A 66 -20.50 12.42 15.76
C ALA A 66 -19.44 12.21 14.68
N ASP A 67 -18.32 11.58 15.03
CA ASP A 67 -17.25 11.27 14.08
C ASP A 67 -17.73 10.35 12.95
N PHE A 68 -18.44 9.25 13.29
CA PHE A 68 -18.93 8.30 12.28
C PHE A 68 -20.06 8.91 11.41
N GLU A 69 -20.88 9.80 11.97
CA GLU A 69 -21.82 10.57 11.17
C GLU A 69 -21.12 11.50 10.20
N ALA A 70 -20.14 12.26 10.69
CA ALA A 70 -19.34 13.14 9.85
C ALA A 70 -18.63 12.35 8.73
N MET A 71 -18.00 11.22 9.04
CA MET A 71 -17.37 10.34 8.03
C MET A 71 -18.38 9.87 6.97
N ARG A 72 -19.56 9.42 7.40
CA ARG A 72 -20.64 9.02 6.48
C ARG A 72 -21.10 10.16 5.58
N GLU A 73 -21.32 11.34 6.17
CA GLU A 73 -21.69 12.56 5.43
C GLU A 73 -20.58 13.00 4.48
N GLY A 74 -19.34 12.88 4.92
CA GLY A 74 -18.14 13.06 4.09
C GLY A 74 -17.92 12.00 3.04
N GLY A 75 -18.79 10.98 2.94
CA GLY A 75 -18.74 9.98 1.87
C GLY A 75 -17.91 8.75 2.15
N ALA A 76 -17.54 8.47 3.40
CA ALA A 76 -16.85 7.23 3.78
C ALA A 76 -17.75 5.99 3.65
N GLY A 77 -17.13 4.84 3.37
CA GLY A 77 -17.74 3.52 3.39
C GLY A 77 -17.36 2.69 4.61
N GLY A 78 -16.32 3.09 5.35
CA GLY A 78 -15.87 2.37 6.52
C GLY A 78 -14.81 3.09 7.34
N VAL A 79 -14.44 2.39 8.42
CA VAL A 79 -13.50 2.87 9.43
C VAL A 79 -12.58 1.72 9.82
N GLU A 80 -11.30 1.98 9.97
CA GLU A 80 -10.34 1.06 10.58
C GLU A 80 -10.00 1.55 11.97
N LEU A 81 -10.31 0.78 12.99
CA LEU A 81 -10.04 1.15 14.38
C LEU A 81 -8.60 0.80 14.75
N VAL A 82 -7.83 1.82 15.12
CA VAL A 82 -6.46 1.67 15.63
C VAL A 82 -6.34 2.29 17.01
N ASN A 83 -5.97 1.45 17.98
CA ASN A 83 -5.74 1.87 19.35
C ASN A 83 -4.39 2.60 19.45
N PHE A 84 -4.42 3.92 19.51
CA PHE A 84 -3.22 4.73 19.51
C PHE A 84 -3.44 5.99 20.37
N VAL A 85 -2.63 6.16 21.40
CA VAL A 85 -2.76 7.29 22.36
C VAL A 85 -1.48 8.09 22.48
N ARG A 86 -0.34 7.46 22.25
CA ARG A 86 0.98 8.08 22.37
C ARG A 86 1.89 7.71 21.19
N ASP A 87 2.40 8.74 20.56
CA ASP A 87 3.78 8.75 20.13
C ASP A 87 4.59 9.48 21.21
N ASN A 88 5.91 9.28 21.30
CA ASN A 88 6.76 9.76 22.41
C ASN A 88 6.72 11.28 22.66
N GLU A 89 6.16 12.05 21.75
CA GLU A 89 6.12 13.52 21.79
C GLU A 89 4.74 14.11 22.10
N ILE A 90 3.69 13.29 22.26
CA ILE A 90 2.31 13.78 22.44
C ILE A 90 1.94 13.85 23.91
N ALA A 91 1.29 14.95 24.30
CA ALA A 91 0.71 15.06 25.63
C ALA A 91 -0.31 13.94 25.88
N PRO A 92 -0.22 13.19 26.98
CA PRO A 92 -1.13 12.11 27.29
C PRO A 92 -2.57 12.63 27.38
N ILE A 93 -3.54 11.84 26.94
CA ILE A 93 -4.96 12.11 27.15
C ILE A 93 -5.23 12.11 28.65
N GLU A 94 -5.80 13.19 29.18
CA GLU A 94 -6.11 13.34 30.61
C GLU A 94 -6.98 12.17 31.11
N GLY A 95 -6.55 11.55 32.21
CA GLY A 95 -7.23 10.42 32.82
C GLY A 95 -7.18 9.13 31.99
N TYR A 96 -6.33 9.03 30.96
CA TYR A 96 -6.05 7.77 30.29
C TYR A 96 -5.09 6.94 31.13
N ASP A 97 -5.49 5.70 31.41
CA ASP A 97 -4.66 4.67 32.06
C ASP A 97 -4.73 3.40 31.22
N PRO A 98 -3.63 2.96 30.61
CA PRO A 98 -3.63 1.74 29.80
C PRO A 98 -4.02 0.47 30.59
N ALA A 99 -3.87 0.45 31.91
CA ALA A 99 -4.34 -0.68 32.74
C ALA A 99 -5.88 -0.75 32.80
N VAL A 100 -6.55 0.37 32.65
CA VAL A 100 -8.02 0.48 32.67
C VAL A 100 -8.60 0.53 31.23
N HIS A 101 -7.97 1.28 30.35
CA HIS A 101 -8.50 1.64 29.01
C HIS A 101 -7.81 0.93 27.85
N GLY A 102 -6.69 0.26 28.10
CA GLY A 102 -5.86 -0.36 27.06
C GLY A 102 -6.54 -1.56 26.38
N PHE A 103 -5.91 -2.04 25.32
CA PHE A 103 -6.37 -3.13 24.47
C PHE A 103 -6.74 -4.40 25.28
N GLY A 104 -7.96 -4.90 25.06
CA GLY A 104 -8.50 -6.10 25.71
C GLY A 104 -9.03 -5.91 27.14
N THR A 105 -8.98 -4.69 27.72
CA THR A 105 -9.63 -4.41 29.01
C THR A 105 -11.17 -4.36 28.88
N PRO A 106 -11.92 -4.43 29.99
CA PRO A 106 -13.37 -4.31 29.96
C PRO A 106 -13.87 -2.99 29.34
N ALA A 107 -13.19 -1.87 29.62
CA ALA A 107 -13.51 -0.57 29.05
C ALA A 107 -13.28 -0.56 27.53
N TRP A 108 -12.14 -1.10 27.07
CA TRP A 108 -11.84 -1.23 25.65
C TRP A 108 -12.88 -2.06 24.91
N ARG A 109 -13.26 -3.24 25.44
CA ARG A 109 -14.31 -4.09 24.82
C ARG A 109 -15.64 -3.36 24.69
N THR A 110 -16.01 -2.56 25.70
CA THR A 110 -17.25 -1.78 25.68
C THR A 110 -17.20 -0.73 24.57
N GLY A 111 -16.09 0.01 24.44
CA GLY A 111 -15.88 1.00 23.39
C GLY A 111 -15.86 0.36 22.01
N PHE A 112 -15.13 -0.75 21.85
CA PHE A 112 -15.04 -1.50 20.60
C PHE A 112 -16.41 -2.03 20.13
N ALA A 113 -17.18 -2.65 21.02
CA ALA A 113 -18.53 -3.11 20.69
C ALA A 113 -19.49 -1.94 20.38
N ALA A 114 -19.29 -0.78 21.00
CA ALA A 114 -20.05 0.42 20.68
C ALA A 114 -19.68 0.94 19.28
N ALA A 115 -18.40 1.01 18.93
CA ALA A 115 -17.92 1.43 17.61
C ALA A 115 -18.47 0.51 16.51
N GLN A 116 -18.41 -0.82 16.69
CA GLN A 116 -18.99 -1.79 15.75
C GLN A 116 -20.49 -1.57 15.53
N ARG A 117 -21.24 -1.35 16.62
CA ARG A 117 -22.69 -1.10 16.54
C ARG A 117 -23.01 0.22 15.87
N ILE A 118 -22.33 1.30 16.25
CA ILE A 118 -22.53 2.64 15.68
C ILE A 118 -22.17 2.63 14.19
N GLY A 119 -21.05 2.01 13.81
CA GLY A 119 -20.66 1.87 12.41
C GLY A 119 -21.73 1.18 11.59
N ARG A 120 -22.19 0.01 12.03
CA ARG A 120 -23.30 -0.70 11.38
C ARG A 120 -24.56 0.16 11.27
N ASP A 121 -24.96 0.85 12.35
CA ASP A 121 -26.17 1.68 12.38
C ASP A 121 -26.07 2.90 11.44
N LYS A 122 -24.84 3.32 11.12
CA LYS A 122 -24.53 4.37 10.14
C LYS A 122 -24.21 3.86 8.75
N GLY A 123 -24.20 2.53 8.53
CA GLY A 123 -23.86 1.91 7.25
C GLY A 123 -22.36 1.94 6.91
N LEU A 124 -21.50 2.09 7.92
CA LEU A 124 -20.05 2.01 7.80
C LEU A 124 -19.56 0.62 8.17
N GLN A 125 -18.68 0.02 7.37
CA GLN A 125 -17.92 -1.15 7.76
C GLN A 125 -16.89 -0.75 8.81
N VAL A 126 -16.66 -1.58 9.83
CA VAL A 126 -15.66 -1.31 10.87
C VAL A 126 -14.63 -2.43 10.89
N ASP A 127 -13.42 -2.12 10.47
CA ASP A 127 -12.26 -3.00 10.53
C ASP A 127 -11.53 -2.80 11.87
N ALA A 128 -10.73 -3.79 12.28
CA ALA A 128 -10.01 -3.74 13.55
C ALA A 128 -8.59 -4.28 13.44
N LEU A 129 -7.64 -3.60 14.03
CA LEU A 129 -6.28 -4.11 14.19
C LEU A 129 -6.29 -5.36 15.09
N TYR A 130 -5.54 -6.39 14.72
CA TYR A 130 -5.56 -7.68 15.43
C TYR A 130 -4.73 -7.70 16.72
N THR A 131 -3.87 -6.71 16.94
CA THR A 131 -3.17 -6.41 18.19
C THR A 131 -3.32 -4.93 18.55
N SER A 132 -2.66 -4.43 19.59
CA SER A 132 -2.86 -3.03 19.99
C SER A 132 -2.18 -2.03 19.06
N LYS A 133 -1.06 -2.41 18.47
CA LYS A 133 -0.22 -1.59 17.58
C LYS A 133 0.64 -2.53 16.73
N TRP A 134 1.42 -2.01 15.82
CA TRP A 134 2.40 -2.70 14.98
C TRP A 134 3.82 -2.61 15.61
N SER A 135 4.63 -3.64 15.52
CA SER A 135 4.30 -4.99 15.07
C SER A 135 3.33 -5.71 16.03
N ALA A 136 2.88 -6.93 15.64
CA ALA A 136 2.03 -7.73 16.53
C ALA A 136 2.66 -7.94 17.89
N ASN A 137 1.96 -7.54 18.94
CA ASN A 137 2.48 -7.47 20.32
C ASN A 137 1.42 -7.80 21.35
N LEU A 138 1.82 -8.29 22.50
CA LEU A 138 0.92 -8.62 23.59
C LEU A 138 1.54 -8.39 24.98
N PRO A 139 0.77 -7.86 25.96
CA PRO A 139 1.23 -7.73 27.34
C PRO A 139 1.27 -9.06 28.10
N THR A 140 0.74 -10.13 27.53
CA THR A 140 0.76 -11.47 28.13
C THR A 140 1.93 -12.32 27.66
N VAL A 141 2.77 -11.80 26.77
CA VAL A 141 3.98 -12.45 26.28
C VAL A 141 5.18 -11.91 27.05
N SER A 142 5.95 -12.81 27.67
CA SER A 142 7.23 -12.46 28.30
C SER A 142 8.35 -12.55 27.27
N PRO A 143 9.37 -11.67 27.29
CA PRO A 143 10.50 -11.76 26.38
C PRO A 143 11.25 -13.09 26.45
N ASP A 144 11.26 -13.74 27.63
CA ASP A 144 11.81 -15.08 27.82
C ASP A 144 10.82 -16.23 27.53
N GLY A 145 9.58 -15.90 27.18
CA GLY A 145 8.51 -16.86 26.91
C GLY A 145 8.60 -17.50 25.53
N ARG A 146 7.81 -18.57 25.30
CA ARG A 146 7.81 -19.31 24.01
C ARG A 146 7.16 -18.50 22.88
N GLY A 147 6.16 -17.68 23.20
CA GLY A 147 5.41 -16.91 22.21
C GLY A 147 6.01 -15.55 21.85
N SER A 148 7.16 -15.14 22.42
CA SER A 148 7.84 -13.89 22.08
C SER A 148 8.80 -14.07 20.91
N ALA A 149 9.01 -13.00 20.15
CA ALA A 149 10.01 -12.94 19.10
C ALA A 149 11.41 -13.32 19.60
N LYS A 150 12.13 -14.08 18.79
CA LYS A 150 13.45 -14.60 19.11
C LYS A 150 14.49 -14.14 18.12
N GLU A 151 15.73 -14.05 18.61
CA GLU A 151 16.91 -13.86 17.77
C GLU A 151 18.03 -14.83 18.14
N LEU A 152 18.94 -15.01 17.19
CA LEU A 152 20.17 -15.76 17.39
C LEU A 152 21.35 -14.78 17.46
N SER A 153 21.98 -14.67 18.63
CA SER A 153 23.22 -13.88 18.81
C SER A 153 24.45 -14.75 18.79
N LEU A 154 25.54 -14.20 18.26
CA LEU A 154 26.83 -14.88 18.22
C LEU A 154 27.78 -14.24 19.23
N ALA A 155 28.51 -15.08 19.97
CA ALA A 155 29.65 -14.65 20.78
C ALA A 155 30.88 -15.45 20.34
N THR A 156 32.02 -14.80 20.23
CA THR A 156 33.20 -15.38 19.58
C THR A 156 34.46 -15.26 20.42
N ALA A 157 35.42 -16.16 20.18
CA ALA A 157 36.80 -16.04 20.65
C ALA A 157 37.74 -16.43 19.51
N MET A 158 38.82 -15.69 19.34
CA MET A 158 39.89 -15.96 18.35
C MET A 158 41.00 -16.72 19.04
N LEU A 159 41.53 -17.75 18.39
CA LEU A 159 42.61 -18.58 18.86
C LEU A 159 43.66 -18.73 17.77
N ASP A 160 44.91 -18.69 18.14
CA ASP A 160 45.99 -19.09 17.24
C ASP A 160 46.12 -20.64 17.18
N GLY A 161 46.69 -21.15 16.10
CA GLY A 161 46.91 -22.60 15.94
C GLY A 161 47.76 -23.14 17.10
N GLY A 162 47.31 -24.19 17.79
CA GLY A 162 47.90 -24.74 18.97
C GLY A 162 47.53 -24.09 20.29
N GLU A 163 46.83 -22.99 20.29
CA GLU A 163 46.31 -22.33 21.49
C GLU A 163 45.17 -23.11 22.14
N THR A 164 45.15 -23.12 23.48
CA THR A 164 44.12 -23.82 24.27
C THR A 164 43.10 -22.82 24.81
N TYR A 165 41.84 -23.04 24.50
CA TYR A 165 40.72 -22.36 25.13
C TYR A 165 40.26 -23.17 26.37
N ALA A 166 40.53 -22.67 27.58
CA ALA A 166 40.20 -23.31 28.84
C ALA A 166 39.33 -22.39 29.72
N ALA A 167 38.12 -22.02 29.21
CA ALA A 167 37.25 -21.04 29.83
C ALA A 167 35.75 -21.40 29.70
N ARG A 168 34.88 -20.56 30.24
CA ARG A 168 33.45 -20.60 29.92
C ARG A 168 33.25 -20.23 28.48
N VAL A 169 32.25 -20.85 27.83
CA VAL A 169 31.82 -20.52 26.48
C VAL A 169 31.53 -19.03 26.39
N PRO A 170 31.98 -18.34 25.32
CA PRO A 170 31.64 -16.93 25.11
C PRO A 170 30.12 -16.71 25.10
N GLU A 171 29.66 -15.68 25.78
CA GLU A 171 28.24 -15.34 25.89
C GLU A 171 27.99 -13.93 25.37
N PRO A 172 26.91 -13.67 24.60
CA PRO A 172 26.57 -12.35 24.17
C PRO A 172 25.91 -11.56 25.29
N ASP A 173 25.97 -10.24 25.20
CA ASP A 173 25.10 -9.37 25.98
C ASP A 173 23.64 -9.63 25.58
N LEU A 174 22.77 -9.65 26.58
CA LEU A 174 21.34 -9.82 26.34
C LEU A 174 20.67 -8.46 26.19
N PRO A 175 19.63 -8.37 25.35
CA PRO A 175 18.77 -7.20 25.32
C PRO A 175 18.13 -6.93 26.69
N ASP A 176 17.74 -5.69 26.92
CA ASP A 176 16.98 -5.30 28.10
C ASP A 176 15.76 -6.20 28.32
N ARG A 177 15.44 -6.50 29.58
CA ARG A 177 14.32 -7.35 30.00
C ARG A 177 14.43 -8.84 29.58
N VAL A 178 15.50 -9.23 28.87
CA VAL A 178 15.78 -10.63 28.50
C VAL A 178 16.76 -11.23 29.51
N HIS A 179 16.38 -12.34 30.13
CA HIS A 179 17.19 -12.97 31.18
C HIS A 179 17.59 -14.40 30.85
N LYS A 180 16.99 -14.99 29.81
CA LYS A 180 17.23 -16.37 29.43
C LYS A 180 17.86 -16.46 28.06
N ARG A 181 18.88 -17.33 27.97
CA ARG A 181 19.51 -17.73 26.72
C ARG A 181 19.75 -19.21 26.65
N GLN A 182 19.71 -19.78 25.47
CA GLN A 182 19.95 -21.18 25.19
C GLN A 182 21.10 -21.31 24.22
N LEU A 183 22.10 -22.11 24.51
CA LEU A 183 23.17 -22.44 23.59
C LEU A 183 22.60 -23.35 22.47
N VAL A 184 22.55 -22.84 21.25
CA VAL A 184 22.10 -23.58 20.05
C VAL A 184 23.24 -24.40 19.50
N ALA A 185 24.41 -23.77 19.23
CA ALA A 185 25.58 -24.39 18.64
C ALA A 185 26.86 -23.83 19.26
N LEU A 186 27.89 -24.65 19.29
CA LEU A 186 29.25 -24.25 19.64
C LEU A 186 30.20 -24.90 18.68
N ARG A 187 30.81 -24.11 17.80
CA ARG A 187 31.73 -24.63 16.78
C ARG A 187 32.97 -23.79 16.68
N ALA A 188 34.10 -24.46 16.38
CA ALA A 188 35.33 -23.79 16.01
C ALA A 188 35.55 -23.90 14.50
N TYR A 189 35.92 -22.80 13.87
CA TYR A 189 36.11 -22.68 12.44
C TYR A 189 37.55 -22.23 12.14
N PRO A 190 38.29 -22.92 11.26
CA PRO A 190 39.51 -22.35 10.72
C PRO A 190 39.19 -21.11 9.90
N CYS A 191 39.88 -20.04 10.14
CA CYS A 191 39.79 -18.81 9.38
C CYS A 191 40.74 -18.86 8.18
N ARG A 192 40.22 -18.58 6.97
CA ARG A 192 40.98 -18.61 5.71
C ARG A 192 41.55 -17.26 5.32
N GLU A 193 40.73 -16.23 5.46
CA GLU A 193 41.03 -14.89 4.97
C GLU A 193 40.55 -13.84 6.01
N ASN A 194 41.22 -12.70 6.01
CA ASN A 194 40.85 -11.53 6.85
C ASN A 194 40.82 -11.82 8.37
N CYS A 195 41.60 -12.77 8.83
CA CYS A 195 41.62 -13.28 10.20
C CYS A 195 42.27 -12.32 11.24
N GLY A 196 41.90 -11.08 11.25
CA GLY A 196 42.46 -10.03 12.09
C GLY A 196 42.81 -8.76 11.29
N GLY A 197 42.39 -8.70 10.03
CA GLY A 197 42.47 -7.57 9.15
C GLY A 197 41.16 -6.75 9.06
N SER A 198 41.12 -5.81 8.13
CA SER A 198 39.97 -4.88 7.94
C SER A 198 38.78 -5.42 7.12
N GLY A 199 38.83 -6.68 6.68
CA GLY A 199 37.74 -7.29 5.90
C GLY A 199 36.92 -8.26 6.73
N LEU A 200 35.80 -8.75 6.17
CA LEU A 200 35.02 -9.81 6.78
C LEU A 200 35.84 -11.11 6.85
N PRO A 201 35.98 -11.73 8.02
CA PRO A 201 36.68 -13.02 8.14
C PRO A 201 35.93 -14.11 7.37
N VAL A 202 36.67 -14.84 6.52
CA VAL A 202 36.15 -15.98 5.76
C VAL A 202 36.40 -17.28 6.52
N LEU A 203 35.33 -17.95 6.94
CA LEU A 203 35.40 -19.15 7.78
C LEU A 203 35.27 -20.43 6.96
N ASP A 204 36.13 -21.42 7.20
CA ASP A 204 36.04 -22.74 6.58
C ASP A 204 35.03 -23.65 7.31
N GLN A 205 33.78 -23.60 6.89
CA GLN A 205 32.72 -24.40 7.50
C GLN A 205 32.89 -25.90 7.28
N ALA A 206 33.54 -26.32 6.20
CA ALA A 206 33.77 -27.74 5.91
C ALA A 206 34.74 -28.41 6.89
N ARG A 207 35.64 -27.60 7.45
CA ARG A 207 36.63 -28.05 8.47
C ARG A 207 36.24 -27.63 9.88
N SER A 208 35.04 -27.10 10.08
CA SER A 208 34.57 -26.71 11.41
C SER A 208 34.42 -27.91 12.34
N VAL A 209 34.64 -27.68 13.61
CA VAL A 209 34.57 -28.72 14.66
C VAL A 209 33.41 -28.41 15.59
N ASP A 210 32.47 -29.35 15.75
CA ASP A 210 31.45 -29.27 16.76
C ASP A 210 32.04 -29.52 18.17
N LEU A 211 31.93 -28.50 19.01
CA LEU A 211 32.47 -28.49 20.37
C LEU A 211 31.40 -28.59 21.43
N LYS A 212 30.13 -28.53 21.08
CA LYS A 212 29.03 -28.63 22.05
C LYS A 212 29.02 -29.93 22.86
N PRO A 213 29.31 -31.10 22.28
CA PRO A 213 29.44 -32.34 23.05
C PRO A 213 30.62 -32.38 24.04
N ARG A 214 31.62 -31.48 23.90
CA ARG A 214 32.80 -31.38 24.77
C ARG A 214 32.59 -30.52 26.00
N LEU A 215 31.43 -29.89 26.14
CA LEU A 215 31.12 -29.01 27.26
C LEU A 215 31.03 -29.80 28.56
N THR A 216 31.71 -29.29 29.58
CA THR A 216 31.62 -29.77 30.93
C THR A 216 30.60 -29.00 31.76
N THR A 217 30.41 -29.39 33.05
CA THR A 217 29.50 -28.71 33.98
C THR A 217 29.81 -27.20 34.05
N GLY A 218 28.79 -26.36 34.05
CA GLY A 218 28.94 -24.90 34.07
C GLY A 218 29.31 -24.31 32.72
N ARG A 219 29.12 -25.05 31.61
CA ARG A 219 29.43 -24.63 30.23
C ARG A 219 30.90 -24.20 30.04
N ARG A 220 31.80 -24.98 30.62
CA ARG A 220 33.22 -24.78 30.37
C ARG A 220 33.69 -25.67 29.23
N LEU A 221 34.54 -25.09 28.37
CA LEU A 221 35.23 -25.77 27.29
C LEU A 221 36.72 -25.82 27.58
N ASP A 222 37.29 -26.99 27.42
CA ASP A 222 38.74 -27.18 27.36
C ASP A 222 39.04 -27.80 25.99
N TRP A 223 39.63 -27.01 25.11
CA TRP A 223 39.89 -27.42 23.74
C TRP A 223 41.11 -26.70 23.18
N THR A 224 42.01 -27.47 22.63
CA THR A 224 43.18 -26.93 21.91
C THR A 224 42.94 -26.86 20.43
N ALA A 225 43.09 -25.67 19.84
CA ALA A 225 42.98 -25.48 18.41
C ALA A 225 44.04 -26.33 17.68
N PRO A 226 43.72 -26.99 16.58
CA PRO A 226 44.70 -27.73 15.78
C PRO A 226 45.89 -26.84 15.41
N GLY A 227 47.10 -27.38 15.57
CA GLY A 227 48.35 -26.65 15.29
C GLY A 227 48.49 -26.28 13.84
N GLY A 228 49.33 -25.27 13.54
CA GLY A 228 49.62 -24.74 12.21
C GLY A 228 49.46 -23.21 12.13
N ALA A 229 49.61 -22.64 10.96
CA ALA A 229 49.53 -21.19 10.73
C ALA A 229 48.07 -20.64 10.73
N ALA A 230 47.05 -21.51 10.75
CA ALA A 230 45.64 -21.08 10.71
C ALA A 230 45.16 -20.57 12.06
N ARG A 231 44.54 -19.40 12.08
CA ARG A 231 43.73 -18.93 13.21
C ARG A 231 42.40 -19.65 13.24
N TRP A 232 41.84 -19.78 14.41
CA TRP A 232 40.56 -20.40 14.66
C TRP A 232 39.60 -19.41 15.30
N VAL A 233 38.35 -19.42 14.82
CA VAL A 233 37.27 -18.63 15.43
C VAL A 233 36.32 -19.63 16.14
N LEU A 234 36.26 -19.53 17.45
CA LEU A 234 35.25 -20.21 18.25
C LEU A 234 33.98 -19.38 18.19
N VAL A 235 32.90 -19.97 17.73
CA VAL A 235 31.59 -19.32 17.62
C VAL A 235 30.59 -20.04 18.49
N ALA A 236 30.03 -19.32 19.46
CA ALA A 236 28.90 -19.76 20.27
C ALA A 236 27.63 -19.06 19.80
N SER A 237 26.64 -19.84 19.40
CA SER A 237 25.35 -19.34 18.89
C SER A 237 24.29 -19.48 19.97
N TRP A 238 23.67 -18.36 20.36
CA TRP A 238 22.75 -18.29 21.47
C TRP A 238 21.36 -17.82 21.05
N LEU A 239 20.35 -18.62 21.33
CA LEU A 239 18.94 -18.26 21.20
C LEU A 239 18.46 -17.51 22.43
N HIS A 240 17.84 -16.38 22.25
CA HIS A 240 17.16 -15.61 23.29
C HIS A 240 15.99 -14.80 22.72
N GLY A 241 15.21 -14.15 23.60
CA GLY A 241 14.19 -13.21 23.17
C GLY A 241 14.81 -11.96 22.56
N THR A 242 14.10 -11.33 21.63
CA THR A 242 14.53 -10.04 21.09
C THR A 242 14.44 -8.92 22.13
N GLY A 243 13.56 -9.08 23.14
CA GLY A 243 13.24 -8.01 24.09
C GLY A 243 12.53 -6.82 23.43
N GLN A 244 12.17 -6.92 22.14
CA GLN A 244 11.50 -5.84 21.43
C GLN A 244 10.18 -5.51 22.09
N LEU A 245 10.11 -4.31 22.64
CA LEU A 245 8.94 -3.69 23.21
C LEU A 245 8.29 -2.83 22.13
N VAL A 246 6.97 -2.89 22.01
CA VAL A 246 6.23 -1.95 21.16
C VAL A 246 5.87 -0.74 22.01
N GLU A 247 6.55 0.36 21.80
CA GLU A 247 6.28 1.61 22.47
C GLU A 247 4.90 2.17 22.10
N GLY A 248 4.19 2.72 23.08
CA GLY A 248 2.83 3.21 22.86
C GLY A 248 1.81 2.12 22.52
N ALA A 249 2.10 0.85 22.81
CA ALA A 249 1.19 -0.27 22.60
C ALA A 249 0.04 -0.31 23.59
N GLU A 250 -0.55 0.72 23.95
CA GLU A 250 -1.72 0.93 24.81
C GLU A 250 -2.33 -0.35 25.41
N THR A 251 -1.57 -1.00 26.29
CA THR A 251 -1.91 -2.25 26.97
C THR A 251 -1.69 -2.13 28.49
N ALA A 252 -2.25 -3.07 29.27
CA ALA A 252 -2.15 -3.06 30.72
C ALA A 252 -0.73 -3.37 31.28
N GLY A 253 0.30 -3.23 30.48
CA GLY A 253 1.71 -3.45 30.84
C GLY A 253 2.58 -3.48 29.60
N ASP A 254 3.87 -3.72 29.78
CA ASP A 254 4.84 -3.85 28.69
C ASP A 254 4.35 -4.89 27.66
N SER A 255 4.35 -4.51 26.38
CA SER A 255 3.84 -5.34 25.31
C SER A 255 4.96 -5.73 24.36
N PHE A 256 5.26 -7.01 24.32
CA PHE A 256 6.38 -7.55 23.56
C PHE A 256 5.92 -8.15 22.24
N VAL A 257 6.75 -7.99 21.21
CA VAL A 257 6.53 -8.57 19.90
C VAL A 257 6.42 -10.09 19.98
N VAL A 258 5.40 -10.63 19.31
CA VAL A 258 5.17 -12.08 19.25
C VAL A 258 6.08 -12.77 18.24
N ASP A 259 6.30 -14.07 18.43
CA ASP A 259 7.04 -14.89 17.46
C ASP A 259 6.21 -15.18 16.22
N HIS A 260 6.56 -14.55 15.10
CA HIS A 260 5.87 -14.71 13.82
C HIS A 260 6.26 -16.01 13.09
N PHE A 261 7.18 -16.79 13.63
CA PHE A 261 7.74 -17.99 13.00
C PHE A 261 7.33 -19.27 13.72
N SER A 262 6.41 -19.19 14.69
CA SER A 262 5.97 -20.36 15.44
C SER A 262 4.49 -20.33 15.78
N ARG A 263 3.90 -21.52 15.96
CA ARG A 263 2.54 -21.69 16.48
C ARG A 263 2.34 -21.10 17.86
N ASP A 264 3.39 -21.02 18.68
CA ASP A 264 3.32 -20.46 20.02
C ASP A 264 3.04 -18.94 19.95
N GLY A 265 3.58 -18.22 18.95
CA GLY A 265 3.33 -16.80 18.77
C GLY A 265 1.92 -16.51 18.33
N PHE A 266 1.45 -17.11 17.24
CA PHE A 266 0.04 -16.99 16.81
C PHE A 266 -0.92 -17.50 17.89
N GLY A 267 -0.58 -18.61 18.54
CA GLY A 267 -1.36 -19.16 19.65
C GLY A 267 -1.56 -18.17 20.79
N ALA A 268 -0.53 -17.39 21.14
CA ALA A 268 -0.62 -16.34 22.14
C ALA A 268 -1.61 -15.23 21.74
N VAL A 269 -1.61 -14.81 20.45
CA VAL A 269 -2.59 -13.82 19.93
C VAL A 269 -4.01 -14.36 20.02
N ARG A 270 -4.25 -15.56 19.50
CA ARG A 270 -5.56 -16.21 19.54
C ARG A 270 -6.07 -16.40 20.96
N ASP A 271 -5.20 -16.83 21.89
CA ASP A 271 -5.51 -17.02 23.30
C ASP A 271 -5.85 -15.70 23.99
N PHE A 272 -5.10 -14.62 23.69
CA PHE A 272 -5.39 -13.29 24.21
C PHE A 272 -6.80 -12.83 23.76
N TRP A 273 -7.09 -12.93 22.49
CA TRP A 273 -8.41 -12.59 21.96
C TRP A 273 -9.51 -13.42 22.62
N THR A 274 -9.33 -14.71 22.71
CA THR A 274 -10.31 -15.62 23.31
C THR A 274 -10.60 -15.31 24.77
N LYS A 275 -9.56 -14.97 25.53
CA LYS A 275 -9.66 -14.75 26.99
C LYS A 275 -9.95 -13.30 27.37
N ARG A 276 -9.53 -12.32 26.55
CA ARG A 276 -9.53 -10.89 26.89
C ARG A 276 -10.38 -10.02 25.97
N VAL A 277 -10.62 -10.41 24.74
CA VAL A 277 -11.32 -9.58 23.74
C VAL A 277 -12.73 -10.12 23.43
N LEU A 278 -12.84 -11.39 23.11
CA LEU A 278 -14.05 -12.02 22.57
C LEU A 278 -15.07 -12.36 23.69
N ASP A 279 -15.59 -11.36 24.38
CA ASP A 279 -16.76 -11.56 25.24
C ASP A 279 -18.05 -11.68 24.39
N PRO A 280 -19.22 -12.06 24.97
CA PRO A 280 -20.47 -12.21 24.23
C PRO A 280 -20.90 -10.95 23.46
N LYS A 281 -20.62 -9.73 23.97
CA LYS A 281 -20.99 -8.47 23.32
C LYS A 281 -20.12 -8.21 22.08
N VAL A 282 -18.81 -8.40 22.20
CA VAL A 282 -17.87 -8.27 21.07
C VAL A 282 -18.15 -9.31 20.00
N ARG A 283 -18.36 -10.59 20.38
CA ARG A 283 -18.73 -11.64 19.40
C ARG A 283 -20.00 -11.30 18.63
N SER A 284 -21.04 -10.84 19.33
CA SER A 284 -22.29 -10.44 18.70
C SER A 284 -22.10 -9.23 17.78
N ALA A 285 -21.28 -8.26 18.18
CA ALA A 285 -21.00 -7.07 17.39
C ALA A 285 -20.24 -7.40 16.10
N LEU A 286 -19.19 -8.22 16.17
CA LEU A 286 -18.41 -8.69 15.01
C LEU A 286 -19.30 -9.51 14.05
N ALA A 287 -20.08 -10.46 14.57
CA ALA A 287 -20.97 -11.28 13.75
C ALA A 287 -22.04 -10.46 13.01
N ALA A 288 -22.48 -9.36 13.59
CA ALA A 288 -23.50 -8.49 12.99
C ALA A 288 -22.90 -7.42 12.05
N GLY A 289 -21.66 -6.98 12.30
CA GLY A 289 -21.01 -5.88 11.57
C GLY A 289 -20.20 -6.38 10.37
N GLY A 290 -19.59 -7.56 10.46
CA GLY A 290 -18.59 -8.01 9.49
C GLY A 290 -17.32 -7.16 9.54
N GLY A 291 -16.61 -7.09 8.42
CA GLY A 291 -15.41 -6.30 8.25
C GLY A 291 -14.14 -7.12 8.10
N SER A 292 -13.00 -6.46 8.33
CA SER A 292 -11.69 -7.12 8.26
C SER A 292 -11.00 -7.11 9.62
N LEU A 293 -10.28 -8.18 9.88
CA LEU A 293 -9.20 -8.16 10.84
C LEU A 293 -7.96 -7.61 10.11
N PHE A 294 -7.40 -6.53 10.62
CA PHE A 294 -6.27 -5.87 9.98
C PHE A 294 -4.95 -6.33 10.60
N PHE A 295 -4.03 -6.69 9.73
CA PHE A 295 -2.66 -7.05 10.03
C PHE A 295 -1.75 -5.95 9.49
N ASP A 296 -1.16 -5.17 10.38
CA ASP A 296 -0.26 -4.07 10.04
C ASP A 296 1.16 -4.55 9.72
N SER A 297 2.03 -3.66 9.30
CA SER A 297 3.39 -3.96 8.87
C SER A 297 4.24 -4.68 9.94
N LEU A 298 5.21 -5.48 9.45
CA LEU A 298 6.10 -6.29 10.26
C LEU A 298 7.33 -5.49 10.73
N GLU A 299 7.21 -4.68 11.71
CA GLU A 299 8.35 -3.91 12.24
C GLU A 299 9.19 -4.75 13.22
N LEU A 300 9.83 -5.79 12.71
CA LEU A 300 10.58 -6.77 13.50
C LEU A 300 12.05 -6.37 13.72
N ASN A 301 12.30 -5.12 13.99
CA ASN A 301 13.63 -4.58 14.25
C ASN A 301 13.72 -4.09 15.68
N ARG A 302 14.77 -4.49 16.39
CA ARG A 302 15.07 -3.94 17.69
C ARG A 302 16.11 -2.81 17.53
N ASP A 303 15.79 -1.63 18.01
CA ASP A 303 16.68 -0.45 17.97
C ASP A 303 17.24 -0.15 16.55
N GLY A 304 16.43 -0.34 15.51
CA GLY A 304 16.84 -0.17 14.13
C GLY A 304 17.89 -1.16 13.61
N LYS A 305 18.19 -2.23 14.37
CA LYS A 305 19.19 -3.23 14.01
C LYS A 305 18.54 -4.42 13.31
N GLN A 306 19.17 -4.90 12.25
CA GLN A 306 18.82 -6.20 11.68
C GLN A 306 19.04 -7.33 12.67
N LEU A 307 18.02 -8.14 12.89
CA LEU A 307 18.09 -9.32 13.74
C LEU A 307 18.41 -10.57 12.90
N ARG A 308 19.11 -11.53 13.51
CA ARG A 308 19.08 -12.91 13.02
C ARG A 308 17.81 -13.55 13.58
N HIS A 309 16.68 -13.34 12.89
CA HIS A 309 15.39 -13.88 13.30
C HIS A 309 15.47 -15.38 13.52
N TRP A 310 14.84 -15.85 14.57
CA TRP A 310 14.90 -17.25 14.95
C TRP A 310 13.61 -17.67 15.65
N THR A 311 13.41 -18.97 15.80
CA THR A 311 12.38 -19.54 16.65
C THR A 311 12.86 -20.84 17.30
N ALA A 312 12.16 -21.30 18.32
CA ALA A 312 12.45 -22.59 18.93
C ALA A 312 12.27 -23.71 17.90
N GLY A 313 13.30 -24.56 17.75
CA GLY A 313 13.27 -25.67 16.78
C GLY A 313 13.64 -25.28 15.35
N PHE A 314 14.10 -24.05 15.09
CA PHE A 314 14.46 -23.57 13.75
C PHE A 314 15.43 -24.51 12.99
N LEU A 315 16.43 -25.07 13.66
CA LEU A 315 17.36 -26.03 13.02
C LEU A 315 16.65 -27.26 12.45
N ARG A 316 15.66 -27.78 13.16
CA ARG A 316 14.84 -28.92 12.69
C ARG A 316 14.01 -28.51 11.48
N GLU A 317 13.26 -27.39 11.57
CA GLU A 317 12.44 -26.87 10.50
C GLU A 317 13.27 -26.59 9.25
N PHE A 318 14.45 -26.00 9.42
CA PHE A 318 15.37 -25.76 8.31
C PHE A 318 15.83 -27.06 7.65
N LYS A 319 16.26 -28.05 8.45
CA LYS A 319 16.69 -29.34 7.93
C LYS A 319 15.58 -30.07 7.19
N GLU A 320 14.37 -30.06 7.73
CA GLU A 320 13.19 -30.68 7.09
C GLU A 320 12.84 -30.01 5.76
N ARG A 321 12.97 -28.68 5.68
CA ARG A 321 12.62 -27.90 4.48
C ARG A 321 13.74 -27.82 3.46
N ARG A 322 15.00 -27.75 3.89
CA ARG A 322 16.18 -27.56 3.00
C ARG A 322 16.96 -28.83 2.75
N GLY A 323 16.81 -29.87 3.57
CA GLY A 323 17.47 -31.17 3.42
C GLY A 323 18.91 -31.24 3.93
N TYR A 324 19.40 -30.20 4.61
CA TYR A 324 20.73 -30.20 5.21
C TYR A 324 20.77 -29.49 6.58
N ASP A 325 21.86 -29.74 7.33
CA ASP A 325 22.03 -29.12 8.66
C ASP A 325 22.56 -27.68 8.51
N LEU A 326 21.85 -26.72 9.12
CA LEU A 326 22.21 -25.30 9.09
C LEU A 326 23.39 -24.98 10.05
N GLU A 327 23.59 -25.78 11.09
CA GLU A 327 24.50 -25.44 12.19
C GLU A 327 25.92 -25.00 11.74
N PRO A 328 26.59 -25.69 10.79
CA PRO A 328 27.92 -25.27 10.32
C PRO A 328 27.95 -23.90 9.60
N TYR A 329 26.81 -23.41 9.18
CA TYR A 329 26.67 -22.19 8.36
C TYR A 329 26.15 -20.97 9.14
N ILE A 330 25.78 -21.14 10.40
CA ILE A 330 25.20 -20.08 11.24
C ILE A 330 26.00 -18.76 11.22
N PRO A 331 27.35 -18.74 11.23
CA PRO A 331 28.09 -17.48 11.25
C PRO A 331 27.81 -16.57 10.06
N ALA A 332 27.43 -17.11 8.90
CA ALA A 332 27.23 -16.37 7.66
C ALA A 332 25.75 -15.97 7.40
N LEU A 333 24.82 -16.23 8.32
CA LEU A 333 23.38 -15.98 8.09
C LEU A 333 23.02 -14.51 7.94
N ALA A 334 23.78 -13.62 8.55
CA ALA A 334 23.61 -12.17 8.42
C ALA A 334 24.98 -11.49 8.51
N LEU A 335 25.18 -10.50 7.65
CA LEU A 335 26.41 -9.70 7.58
C LEU A 335 26.34 -8.55 8.59
N ARG A 336 26.34 -8.90 9.88
CA ARG A 336 26.30 -7.95 11.01
C ARG A 336 27.29 -8.40 12.11
N ASP A 337 27.55 -7.54 13.07
CA ASP A 337 28.51 -7.77 14.15
C ASP A 337 28.08 -8.90 15.13
N PRO A 338 28.89 -9.95 15.35
CA PRO A 338 30.03 -10.28 14.51
C PRO A 338 29.60 -10.81 13.14
N ALA A 339 30.24 -10.34 12.07
CA ALA A 339 29.94 -10.70 10.69
C ALA A 339 31.02 -11.63 10.15
N PHE A 340 30.62 -12.65 9.41
CA PHE A 340 31.49 -13.64 8.78
C PHE A 340 30.99 -13.99 7.40
N GLU A 341 31.91 -14.43 6.53
CA GLU A 341 31.58 -14.98 5.23
C GLU A 341 32.08 -16.42 5.11
N LEU A 342 31.64 -17.12 4.08
CA LEU A 342 32.05 -18.47 3.74
C LEU A 342 32.73 -18.49 2.36
N PRO A 343 33.55 -19.50 2.04
CA PRO A 343 34.25 -19.56 0.75
C PRO A 343 33.31 -19.57 -0.46
N GLY A 344 33.63 -18.75 -1.46
CA GLY A 344 32.84 -18.63 -2.70
C GLY A 344 31.47 -18.05 -2.45
N ASP A 345 30.45 -18.55 -3.15
CA ASP A 345 29.05 -18.13 -3.04
C ASP A 345 28.25 -18.84 -1.93
N LYS A 346 28.94 -19.66 -1.12
CA LYS A 346 28.30 -20.52 -0.12
C LYS A 346 27.51 -19.74 0.92
N GLY A 347 28.06 -18.60 1.39
CA GLY A 347 27.38 -17.74 2.36
C GLY A 347 26.08 -17.18 1.82
N GLU A 348 26.09 -16.68 0.59
CA GLU A 348 24.91 -16.16 -0.09
C GLU A 348 23.81 -17.22 -0.27
N ARG A 349 24.17 -18.39 -0.79
CA ARG A 349 23.22 -19.50 -0.97
C ARG A 349 22.55 -19.94 0.33
N VAL A 350 23.30 -19.97 1.42
CA VAL A 350 22.73 -20.32 2.74
C VAL A 350 21.84 -19.20 3.28
N ARG A 351 22.17 -17.93 3.02
CA ARG A 351 21.28 -16.79 3.37
C ARG A 351 19.96 -16.84 2.57
N GLU A 352 19.99 -17.22 1.30
CA GLU A 352 18.79 -17.46 0.50
C GLU A 352 17.90 -18.54 1.14
N ASP A 353 18.46 -19.70 1.48
CA ASP A 353 17.74 -20.78 2.15
C ASP A 353 17.22 -20.41 3.55
N TYR A 354 17.98 -19.62 4.30
CA TYR A 354 17.57 -19.11 5.61
C TYR A 354 16.36 -18.17 5.50
N ARG A 355 16.41 -17.17 4.59
CA ARG A 355 15.29 -16.26 4.36
C ARG A 355 14.05 -17.00 3.86
N ARG A 356 14.23 -17.91 2.92
CA ARG A 356 13.14 -18.76 2.42
C ARG A 356 12.51 -19.60 3.54
N THR A 357 13.31 -20.11 4.47
CA THR A 357 12.78 -20.86 5.62
C THR A 357 11.97 -19.96 6.56
N LEU A 358 12.42 -18.73 6.82
CA LEU A 358 11.66 -17.75 7.59
C LEU A 358 10.33 -17.39 6.90
N GLN A 359 10.36 -17.15 5.59
CA GLN A 359 9.16 -16.87 4.80
C GLN A 359 8.14 -18.02 4.86
N GLU A 360 8.60 -19.27 4.71
CA GLU A 360 7.74 -20.44 4.80
C GLU A 360 7.17 -20.63 6.21
N LEU A 361 7.96 -20.39 7.26
CA LEU A 361 7.47 -20.44 8.64
C LEU A 361 6.45 -19.32 8.91
N PHE A 362 6.70 -18.11 8.45
CA PHE A 362 5.75 -17.00 8.55
C PHE A 362 4.42 -17.34 7.86
N ARG A 363 4.48 -17.92 6.66
CA ARG A 363 3.30 -18.41 5.95
C ARG A 363 2.53 -19.46 6.77
N ASP A 364 3.23 -20.54 7.17
CA ASP A 364 2.62 -21.75 7.71
C ASP A 364 2.20 -21.61 9.18
N GLU A 365 2.94 -20.84 9.97
CA GLU A 365 2.77 -20.75 11.40
C GLU A 365 2.06 -19.45 11.84
N HIS A 366 1.98 -18.43 10.96
CA HIS A 366 1.33 -17.15 11.28
C HIS A 366 0.23 -16.76 10.30
N LEU A 367 0.53 -16.52 9.02
CA LEU A 367 -0.44 -15.94 8.06
C LEU A 367 -1.63 -16.86 7.77
N LEU A 368 -1.37 -18.12 7.42
CA LEU A 368 -2.45 -19.07 7.12
C LEU A 368 -3.32 -19.36 8.35
N PRO A 369 -2.77 -19.60 9.56
CA PRO A 369 -3.54 -19.72 10.77
C PRO A 369 -4.34 -18.46 11.13
N LEU A 370 -3.76 -17.26 10.95
CA LEU A 370 -4.42 -15.98 11.22
C LEU A 370 -5.62 -15.77 10.27
N ARG A 371 -5.43 -16.03 8.98
CA ARG A 371 -6.51 -15.96 7.99
C ARG A 371 -7.65 -16.94 8.31
N ALA A 372 -7.30 -18.18 8.58
CA ALA A 372 -8.29 -19.20 8.93
C ALA A 372 -9.08 -18.82 10.19
N TRP A 373 -8.42 -18.20 11.16
CA TRP A 373 -9.07 -17.73 12.38
C TRP A 373 -9.94 -16.48 12.13
N ALA A 374 -9.50 -15.53 11.31
CA ALA A 374 -10.33 -14.39 10.89
C ALA A 374 -11.64 -14.88 10.24
N HIS A 375 -11.54 -15.87 9.33
CA HIS A 375 -12.73 -16.47 8.69
C HIS A 375 -13.65 -17.17 9.72
N GLN A 376 -13.10 -17.82 10.75
CA GLN A 376 -13.93 -18.40 11.84
C GLN A 376 -14.68 -17.33 12.65
N LEU A 377 -14.16 -16.09 12.69
CA LEU A 377 -14.84 -14.95 13.30
C LEU A 377 -15.83 -14.25 12.34
N GLY A 378 -15.97 -14.73 11.10
CA GLY A 378 -16.77 -14.10 10.05
C GLY A 378 -16.15 -12.84 9.44
N LEU A 379 -14.83 -12.67 9.60
CA LEU A 379 -14.06 -11.52 9.10
C LEU A 379 -13.16 -11.94 7.94
N THR A 380 -12.81 -10.98 7.08
CA THR A 380 -11.71 -11.15 6.13
C THR A 380 -10.37 -10.75 6.77
N LEU A 381 -9.26 -11.24 6.24
CA LEU A 381 -7.92 -10.79 6.62
C LEU A 381 -7.43 -9.75 5.60
N ARG A 382 -7.28 -8.51 6.06
CA ARG A 382 -6.63 -7.41 5.33
C ARG A 382 -5.27 -7.14 5.96
N GLY A 383 -4.25 -6.79 5.17
CA GLY A 383 -2.99 -6.50 5.83
C GLY A 383 -1.81 -6.17 4.93
N GLN A 384 -0.74 -5.78 5.60
CA GLN A 384 0.54 -5.34 5.08
C GLN A 384 1.63 -6.37 5.45
N PRO A 385 1.76 -7.48 4.70
CA PRO A 385 2.61 -8.60 5.07
C PRO A 385 4.08 -8.39 4.66
N TYR A 386 4.64 -7.24 4.97
CA TYR A 386 6.01 -6.84 4.66
C TYR A 386 6.62 -6.03 5.82
N SER A 387 7.94 -5.89 5.83
CA SER A 387 8.60 -5.03 6.80
C SER A 387 8.65 -3.60 6.27
N SER A 388 8.31 -2.65 7.12
CA SER A 388 8.43 -1.22 6.81
C SER A 388 9.85 -0.68 7.02
N TRP A 389 10.66 -1.38 7.80
CA TRP A 389 11.98 -0.92 8.24
C TRP A 389 13.02 -2.04 8.08
N GLY A 390 14.03 -1.79 7.24
CA GLY A 390 15.16 -2.69 7.02
C GLY A 390 14.88 -3.91 6.15
N PRO A 391 15.91 -4.69 5.79
CA PRO A 391 15.77 -5.84 4.90
C PRO A 391 14.80 -6.87 5.46
N SER A 392 13.78 -7.15 4.70
CA SER A 392 12.73 -8.10 5.04
C SER A 392 13.15 -9.54 4.71
N PHE A 393 12.71 -10.50 5.54
CA PHE A 393 12.65 -11.91 5.15
C PHE A 393 11.40 -12.21 4.32
N ALA A 394 10.35 -11.38 4.46
CA ALA A 394 9.06 -11.59 3.82
C ALA A 394 9.13 -11.25 2.33
N ASP A 395 8.67 -12.19 1.51
CA ASP A 395 8.37 -11.94 0.10
C ASP A 395 6.97 -11.32 0.01
N PRO A 396 6.86 -10.05 -0.43
CA PRO A 396 5.57 -9.36 -0.46
C PRO A 396 4.59 -10.00 -1.46
N ILE A 397 5.06 -10.61 -2.56
CA ILE A 397 4.22 -11.28 -3.54
C ILE A 397 3.61 -12.54 -2.93
N GLU A 398 4.44 -13.43 -2.35
CA GLU A 398 3.95 -14.65 -1.71
C GLU A 398 3.01 -14.34 -0.57
N SER A 399 3.41 -13.45 0.34
CA SER A 399 2.61 -13.11 1.52
C SER A 399 1.27 -12.48 1.15
N SER A 400 1.25 -11.56 0.16
CA SER A 400 0.01 -10.92 -0.32
C SER A 400 -0.93 -11.90 -1.01
N SER A 401 -0.39 -12.94 -1.67
CA SER A 401 -1.20 -14.00 -2.28
C SER A 401 -2.03 -14.78 -1.26
N LEU A 402 -1.69 -14.70 0.02
CA LEU A 402 -2.36 -15.40 1.12
C LEU A 402 -3.44 -14.57 1.82
N LEU A 403 -3.49 -13.27 1.60
CA LEU A 403 -4.48 -12.38 2.23
C LEU A 403 -5.78 -12.33 1.43
N ASP A 404 -6.88 -11.98 2.07
CA ASP A 404 -8.13 -11.70 1.37
C ASP A 404 -8.09 -10.32 0.72
N ILE A 405 -7.43 -9.35 1.37
CA ILE A 405 -7.22 -7.99 0.88
C ILE A 405 -5.77 -7.59 1.21
N PRO A 406 -4.83 -7.75 0.27
CA PRO A 406 -3.50 -7.18 0.47
C PRO A 406 -3.55 -5.67 0.44
N GLU A 407 -2.74 -5.05 1.30
CA GLU A 407 -2.63 -3.61 1.42
C GLU A 407 -1.18 -3.15 1.32
N GLY A 408 -0.97 -2.07 0.56
CA GLY A 408 0.27 -1.32 0.54
C GLY A 408 0.15 -0.06 1.40
N GLU A 409 1.27 0.49 1.80
CA GLU A 409 1.36 1.73 2.55
C GLU A 409 2.06 2.79 1.70
N ASP A 410 1.44 3.98 1.60
CA ASP A 410 2.03 5.14 0.93
C ASP A 410 2.49 6.14 1.99
N ARG A 411 3.80 6.27 2.14
CA ARG A 411 4.44 7.16 3.11
C ARG A 411 5.42 8.10 2.42
N SER A 412 5.37 9.36 2.78
CA SER A 412 6.40 10.31 2.41
C SER A 412 7.22 10.71 3.64
N PHE A 413 8.51 10.46 3.58
CA PHE A 413 9.45 10.97 4.56
C PHE A 413 10.06 12.28 4.04
N ASN A 414 9.83 13.40 4.75
CA ASN A 414 10.52 14.68 4.51
C ASN A 414 10.61 15.06 3.02
N ALA A 415 9.51 15.03 2.30
CA ALA A 415 9.44 15.64 1.00
C ALA A 415 9.63 17.15 1.18
N GLY A 416 10.90 17.58 1.30
CA GLY A 416 11.27 18.97 1.14
C GLY A 416 10.83 19.39 -0.26
N ALA A 417 10.35 20.62 -0.39
CA ALA A 417 10.01 21.20 -1.67
C ALA A 417 11.11 20.91 -2.69
N GLY A 418 10.82 20.15 -3.75
CA GLY A 418 11.72 19.84 -4.85
C GLY A 418 12.22 18.39 -4.97
N GLN A 419 11.74 17.44 -4.17
CA GLN A 419 11.91 16.03 -4.52
C GLN A 419 10.69 15.58 -5.32
N ASP A 420 10.95 15.08 -6.53
CA ASP A 420 9.96 14.48 -7.41
C ASP A 420 9.35 13.24 -6.72
N PHE A 421 8.32 13.48 -5.96
CA PHE A 421 7.59 12.49 -5.18
C PHE A 421 6.97 11.42 -6.10
N ILE A 422 6.69 11.79 -7.34
CA ILE A 422 6.03 10.97 -8.34
C ILE A 422 6.95 9.88 -8.91
N GLU A 423 8.23 10.16 -9.09
CA GLU A 423 9.20 9.19 -9.63
C GLU A 423 9.70 8.17 -8.60
N THR A 424 9.59 8.47 -7.32
CA THR A 424 10.23 7.69 -6.25
C THR A 424 9.30 6.76 -5.51
N GLN A 425 8.00 6.75 -5.79
CA GLN A 425 7.05 5.96 -5.02
C GLN A 425 6.89 4.54 -5.55
N GLY A 426 6.89 3.60 -4.67
CA GLY A 426 6.76 2.17 -4.82
C GLY A 426 5.67 1.61 -5.74
N ALA A 427 5.52 2.18 -6.95
CA ALA A 427 4.58 1.66 -7.95
C ALA A 427 4.79 0.17 -8.19
N ASP A 428 6.04 -0.29 -8.21
CA ASP A 428 6.35 -1.69 -8.42
C ASP A 428 6.01 -2.56 -7.19
N ALA A 429 6.08 -2.01 -5.99
CA ALA A 429 5.55 -2.68 -4.80
C ALA A 429 4.04 -2.89 -4.93
N TYR A 430 3.26 -1.87 -5.30
CA TYR A 430 1.82 -2.03 -5.55
C TYR A 430 1.52 -2.97 -6.71
N ARG A 431 2.30 -2.97 -7.81
CA ARG A 431 2.16 -3.94 -8.89
C ARG A 431 2.37 -5.37 -8.42
N SER A 432 3.29 -5.58 -7.47
CA SER A 432 3.54 -6.87 -6.84
C SER A 432 2.32 -7.35 -6.04
N LEU A 433 1.79 -6.49 -5.16
CA LEU A 433 0.58 -6.77 -4.36
C LEU A 433 -0.64 -7.03 -5.26
N ALA A 434 -0.83 -6.17 -6.29
CA ALA A 434 -1.93 -6.28 -7.22
C ALA A 434 -1.86 -7.57 -8.05
N THR A 435 -0.67 -7.94 -8.53
CA THR A 435 -0.47 -9.18 -9.26
C THR A 435 -0.78 -10.38 -8.40
N ALA A 436 -0.27 -10.43 -7.17
CA ALA A 436 -0.53 -11.51 -6.22
C ALA A 436 -2.04 -11.68 -5.95
N ALA A 437 -2.75 -10.58 -5.69
CA ALA A 437 -4.19 -10.59 -5.50
C ALA A 437 -4.95 -11.07 -6.75
N HIS A 438 -4.61 -10.52 -7.90
CA HIS A 438 -5.34 -10.75 -9.13
C HIS A 438 -5.12 -12.16 -9.70
N VAL A 439 -3.92 -12.71 -9.59
CA VAL A 439 -3.59 -14.09 -9.97
C VAL A 439 -4.38 -15.08 -9.11
N THR A 440 -4.47 -14.82 -7.82
CA THR A 440 -5.22 -15.66 -6.86
C THR A 440 -6.72 -15.33 -6.77
N GLY A 441 -7.25 -14.54 -7.72
CA GLY A 441 -8.68 -14.26 -7.86
C GLY A 441 -9.27 -13.26 -6.86
N ARG A 442 -8.46 -12.50 -6.14
CA ARG A 442 -8.91 -11.48 -5.19
C ARG A 442 -9.11 -10.14 -5.89
N PRO A 443 -10.30 -9.52 -5.79
CA PRO A 443 -10.61 -8.33 -6.57
C PRO A 443 -10.15 -7.02 -5.93
N VAL A 444 -9.82 -7.01 -4.64
CA VAL A 444 -9.51 -5.79 -3.88
C VAL A 444 -8.05 -5.76 -3.48
N VAL A 445 -7.40 -4.65 -3.80
CA VAL A 445 -6.06 -4.28 -3.36
C VAL A 445 -6.18 -2.91 -2.70
N SER A 446 -5.83 -2.85 -1.42
CA SER A 446 -5.98 -1.64 -0.62
C SER A 446 -4.69 -0.83 -0.59
N THR A 447 -4.81 0.47 -0.37
CA THR A 447 -3.71 1.36 -0.02
C THR A 447 -4.05 2.10 1.27
N GLU A 448 -3.16 2.07 2.24
CA GLU A 448 -3.12 3.05 3.31
C GLU A 448 -2.47 4.31 2.75
N CYS A 449 -3.25 5.38 2.64
CA CYS A 449 -2.83 6.62 1.98
C CYS A 449 -3.16 7.81 2.87
N CYS A 450 -2.38 8.74 3.01
CA CYS A 450 -1.02 8.98 2.59
C CYS A 450 -0.32 9.59 3.81
N ALA A 451 0.49 8.80 4.50
CA ALA A 451 1.16 9.24 5.71
C ALA A 451 2.32 10.19 5.36
N SER A 452 2.17 11.47 5.61
CA SER A 452 3.18 12.48 5.29
C SER A 452 3.85 12.98 6.57
N PHE A 453 5.10 12.57 6.78
CA PHE A 453 5.86 12.89 7.98
C PHE A 453 6.37 14.34 7.98
N GLY A 454 6.27 15.01 9.13
CA GLY A 454 6.71 16.40 9.30
C GLY A 454 5.78 17.44 8.63
N ARG A 455 4.61 17.03 8.14
CA ARG A 455 3.68 17.89 7.40
C ARG A 455 2.27 17.91 7.97
N ALA A 456 2.09 17.63 9.26
CA ALA A 456 0.79 17.70 9.92
C ALA A 456 0.09 19.04 9.61
N HIS A 457 -1.20 18.97 9.25
CA HIS A 457 -2.03 20.11 8.83
C HIS A 457 -1.59 20.85 7.55
N ARG A 458 -0.68 20.25 6.74
CA ARG A 458 -0.08 20.92 5.58
C ARG A 458 -0.29 20.23 4.24
N VAL A 459 -0.57 18.93 4.24
CA VAL A 459 -0.75 18.17 3.00
C VAL A 459 -2.04 18.61 2.30
N THR A 460 -1.90 19.07 1.08
CA THR A 460 -3.03 19.57 0.29
C THR A 460 -3.88 18.41 -0.25
N ARG A 461 -5.12 18.69 -0.58
CA ARG A 461 -6.01 17.69 -1.18
C ARG A 461 -5.57 17.30 -2.59
N GLN A 462 -4.90 18.20 -3.33
CA GLN A 462 -4.30 17.89 -4.63
C GLN A 462 -3.16 16.88 -4.49
N GLU A 463 -2.28 17.05 -3.49
CA GLU A 463 -1.21 16.07 -3.21
C GLU A 463 -1.81 14.70 -2.89
N LEU A 464 -2.80 14.64 -1.99
CA LEU A 464 -3.47 13.37 -1.66
C LEU A 464 -4.11 12.70 -2.88
N LEU A 465 -4.74 13.46 -3.75
CA LEU A 465 -5.36 12.95 -4.98
C LEU A 465 -4.32 12.44 -5.97
N SER A 466 -3.21 13.14 -6.13
CA SER A 466 -2.11 12.71 -7.01
C SER A 466 -1.52 11.38 -6.53
N HIS A 467 -1.28 11.24 -5.20
CA HIS A 467 -0.83 9.97 -4.60
C HIS A 467 -1.83 8.84 -4.81
N LEU A 468 -3.10 9.10 -4.53
CA LEU A 468 -4.17 8.12 -4.75
C LEU A 468 -4.18 7.65 -6.21
N ASN A 469 -4.12 8.60 -7.15
CA ASN A 469 -4.15 8.32 -8.58
C ASN A 469 -2.95 7.49 -9.03
N GLN A 470 -1.77 7.77 -8.49
CA GLN A 470 -0.57 6.98 -8.71
C GLN A 470 -0.73 5.54 -8.20
N ASN A 471 -1.17 5.35 -6.95
CA ASN A 471 -1.38 4.03 -6.38
C ASN A 471 -2.40 3.22 -7.18
N PHE A 472 -3.44 3.89 -7.68
CA PHE A 472 -4.44 3.26 -8.53
C PHE A 472 -3.89 2.89 -9.91
N SER A 473 -2.95 3.67 -10.46
CA SER A 473 -2.25 3.33 -11.70
C SER A 473 -1.33 2.11 -11.58
N ALA A 474 -0.95 1.77 -10.35
CA ALA A 474 -0.14 0.59 -10.02
C ALA A 474 -0.98 -0.63 -9.58
N GLY A 475 -2.32 -0.50 -9.56
CA GLY A 475 -3.25 -1.61 -9.36
C GLY A 475 -3.97 -1.63 -8.01
N ALA A 476 -3.71 -0.69 -7.10
CA ALA A 476 -4.59 -0.47 -5.95
C ALA A 476 -5.99 -0.05 -6.43
N ASN A 477 -7.02 -0.36 -5.66
CA ASN A 477 -8.40 -0.05 -6.01
C ASN A 477 -9.31 0.12 -4.78
N ARG A 478 -8.72 0.35 -3.62
CA ARG A 478 -9.37 0.75 -2.36
C ARG A 478 -8.41 1.66 -1.62
N VAL A 479 -8.93 2.72 -1.00
CA VAL A 479 -8.15 3.62 -0.15
C VAL A 479 -8.64 3.60 1.28
N VAL A 480 -7.69 3.60 2.20
CA VAL A 480 -7.85 3.88 3.63
C VAL A 480 -7.06 5.16 3.89
N TRP A 481 -7.75 6.27 4.13
CA TRP A 481 -7.10 7.55 4.44
C TRP A 481 -6.42 7.49 5.80
N HIS A 482 -5.17 7.87 5.86
CA HIS A 482 -4.40 7.99 7.09
C HIS A 482 -4.39 9.47 7.52
N GLY A 483 -5.04 9.94 8.62
CA GLY A 483 -6.06 9.22 9.36
C GLY A 483 -6.91 10.23 10.13
N TRP A 484 -7.90 9.75 10.82
CA TRP A 484 -8.83 10.55 11.60
C TRP A 484 -8.62 10.35 13.10
N SER A 485 -8.33 11.39 13.84
CA SER A 485 -8.15 11.32 15.29
C SER A 485 -9.48 11.53 16.03
N HIS A 486 -9.79 10.62 16.98
CA HIS A 486 -10.94 10.72 17.87
C HIS A 486 -10.94 12.07 18.62
N ASP A 487 -12.05 12.74 18.68
CA ASP A 487 -12.16 13.98 19.44
C ASP A 487 -12.19 13.68 20.94
N ALA A 488 -11.02 13.69 21.58
CA ALA A 488 -10.86 13.36 22.99
C ALA A 488 -10.86 14.64 23.83
N PRO A 489 -11.93 14.92 24.62
CA PRO A 489 -11.96 16.10 25.48
C PRO A 489 -10.94 15.98 26.62
N GLY A 490 -10.42 17.12 27.10
CA GLY A 490 -9.58 17.20 28.30
C GLY A 490 -8.11 16.89 28.07
N THR A 491 -7.63 16.92 26.84
CA THR A 491 -6.19 16.85 26.59
C THR A 491 -5.56 18.23 26.77
N ALA A 492 -4.34 18.27 27.29
CA ALA A 492 -3.49 19.47 27.21
C ALA A 492 -3.12 19.77 25.75
N SER A 493 -3.92 19.28 24.82
CA SER A 493 -3.66 19.31 23.40
C SER A 493 -3.70 20.72 22.87
N THR A 494 -2.80 20.94 21.99
CA THR A 494 -2.75 22.09 21.13
C THR A 494 -3.97 22.10 20.19
N TRP A 495 -4.49 23.28 19.90
CA TRP A 495 -5.47 23.45 18.85
C TRP A 495 -4.92 22.90 17.51
N PRO A 496 -5.72 22.28 16.64
CA PRO A 496 -7.18 22.21 16.58
C PRO A 496 -7.82 21.01 17.31
N GLY A 497 -7.10 20.31 18.13
CA GLY A 497 -7.55 19.16 18.90
C GLY A 497 -6.50 18.08 19.01
N TRP A 498 -6.86 16.99 19.65
CA TRP A 498 -5.95 15.84 19.76
C TRP A 498 -5.65 15.25 18.38
N ALA A 499 -4.37 15.02 18.10
CA ALA A 499 -3.86 14.33 16.93
C ALA A 499 -2.96 13.18 17.39
N ALA A 500 -3.13 12.00 16.81
CA ALA A 500 -2.44 10.79 17.23
C ALA A 500 -0.91 10.90 17.16
N PHE A 501 -0.41 11.62 16.15
CA PHE A 501 1.03 11.85 15.91
C PHE A 501 1.47 13.29 16.29
N GLY A 502 0.64 14.04 17.02
CA GLY A 502 0.90 15.44 17.33
C GLY A 502 0.70 16.41 16.17
N ASN A 503 0.73 17.69 16.46
CA ASN A 503 0.47 18.74 15.46
C ASN A 503 1.68 19.06 14.57
N THR A 504 2.79 18.36 14.72
CA THR A 504 4.00 18.53 13.91
C THR A 504 4.48 17.24 13.25
N GLY A 505 3.87 16.11 13.64
CA GLY A 505 4.21 14.79 13.12
C GLY A 505 3.58 14.47 11.77
N VAL A 506 2.87 13.36 11.70
CA VAL A 506 2.23 12.88 10.47
C VAL A 506 0.93 13.66 10.21
N ASP A 507 0.61 13.92 8.95
CA ASP A 507 -0.68 14.50 8.59
C ASP A 507 -1.81 13.49 8.80
N ASP A 508 -2.69 13.79 9.75
CA ASP A 508 -3.93 13.07 10.07
C ASP A 508 -5.11 14.05 10.19
N SER A 509 -5.06 15.13 9.41
CA SER A 509 -5.95 16.29 9.52
C SER A 509 -7.24 16.12 8.74
N TYR A 510 -7.94 15.00 8.92
CA TYR A 510 -9.27 14.81 8.33
C TYR A 510 -10.38 15.24 9.29
N GLY A 511 -11.54 15.57 8.71
CA GLY A 511 -12.73 15.86 9.47
C GLY A 511 -13.10 17.34 9.63
N PRO A 512 -14.19 17.63 10.37
CA PRO A 512 -14.76 18.97 10.49
C PRO A 512 -13.85 20.02 11.13
N ARG A 513 -12.74 19.59 11.72
CA ARG A 513 -11.71 20.48 12.28
C ARG A 513 -10.84 21.15 11.22
N ASN A 514 -11.00 20.78 9.94
CA ASN A 514 -10.23 21.30 8.83
C ASN A 514 -11.12 22.14 7.89
N PRO A 515 -10.70 23.32 7.44
CA PRO A 515 -11.46 24.16 6.49
C PRO A 515 -11.84 23.47 5.19
N THR A 516 -11.04 22.49 4.73
CA THR A 516 -11.31 21.72 3.51
C THR A 516 -12.45 20.72 3.66
N TRP A 517 -12.91 20.42 4.89
CA TRP A 517 -13.92 19.40 5.16
C TRP A 517 -15.19 19.54 4.31
N ALA A 518 -15.59 20.79 4.03
CA ALA A 518 -16.75 21.04 3.20
C ALA A 518 -16.62 20.49 1.77
N ASP A 519 -15.39 20.19 1.31
CA ASP A 519 -15.08 19.65 -0.02
C ASP A 519 -14.77 18.15 0.02
N ASP A 520 -14.42 17.58 1.17
CA ASP A 520 -13.97 16.20 1.32
C ASP A 520 -15.01 15.18 0.82
N ARG A 521 -16.31 15.51 0.85
CA ARG A 521 -17.34 14.68 0.23
C ARG A 521 -17.13 14.49 -1.26
N ARG A 522 -16.78 15.56 -2.00
CA ARG A 522 -16.53 15.50 -3.45
C ARG A 522 -15.28 14.67 -3.76
N ILE A 523 -14.25 14.78 -2.91
CA ILE A 523 -13.01 13.98 -2.99
C ILE A 523 -13.31 12.51 -2.76
N ASN A 524 -14.10 12.18 -1.75
CA ASN A 524 -14.50 10.81 -1.48
C ASN A 524 -15.41 10.22 -2.56
N ASP A 525 -16.28 11.03 -3.17
CA ASP A 525 -17.10 10.60 -4.32
C ASP A 525 -16.23 10.35 -5.56
N TYR A 526 -15.21 11.18 -5.81
CA TYR A 526 -14.19 10.95 -6.84
C TYR A 526 -13.48 9.61 -6.65
N ALA A 527 -12.91 9.39 -5.47
CA ALA A 527 -12.21 8.16 -5.13
C ALA A 527 -13.14 6.94 -5.23
N ALA A 528 -14.39 7.05 -4.78
CA ALA A 528 -15.38 5.99 -4.86
C ALA A 528 -15.72 5.58 -6.29
N ARG A 529 -15.87 6.55 -7.21
CA ARG A 529 -16.11 6.29 -8.63
C ARG A 529 -14.93 5.59 -9.29
N LEU A 530 -13.71 6.01 -9.00
CA LEU A 530 -12.51 5.29 -9.45
C LEU A 530 -12.49 3.86 -8.92
N GLN A 531 -12.82 3.62 -7.64
CA GLN A 531 -12.89 2.29 -7.05
C GLN A 531 -13.98 1.42 -7.71
N VAL A 532 -15.12 1.99 -8.14
CA VAL A 532 -16.13 1.27 -8.93
C VAL A 532 -15.54 0.83 -10.28
N ALA A 533 -14.87 1.72 -10.98
CA ALA A 533 -14.30 1.43 -12.29
C ALA A 533 -13.16 0.40 -12.21
N LEU A 534 -12.25 0.58 -11.24
CA LEU A 534 -11.07 -0.27 -11.07
C LEU A 534 -11.36 -1.65 -10.44
N ARG A 535 -12.57 -1.86 -9.90
CA ARG A 535 -13.03 -3.19 -9.45
C ARG A 535 -13.98 -3.86 -10.44
N ALA A 536 -14.32 -3.19 -11.54
CA ALA A 536 -15.20 -3.76 -12.56
C ALA A 536 -14.49 -4.84 -13.36
N GLY A 537 -15.10 -6.02 -13.49
CA GLY A 537 -14.56 -7.13 -14.27
C GLY A 537 -13.23 -7.68 -13.72
N LYS A 538 -12.41 -8.23 -14.63
CA LYS A 538 -11.11 -8.82 -14.30
C LYS A 538 -9.96 -7.90 -14.74
N PRO A 539 -8.83 -7.88 -14.03
CA PRO A 539 -7.64 -7.14 -14.47
C PRO A 539 -7.13 -7.65 -15.82
N ARG A 540 -6.48 -6.77 -16.55
CA ARG A 540 -5.81 -7.08 -17.82
C ARG A 540 -4.42 -6.45 -17.78
N THR A 541 -3.43 -7.29 -17.59
CA THR A 541 -2.02 -6.90 -17.57
C THR A 541 -1.30 -7.58 -18.72
N ASP A 542 -0.44 -6.84 -19.44
CA ASP A 542 0.19 -7.36 -20.64
C ASP A 542 1.31 -8.35 -20.32
N ILE A 543 2.14 -8.02 -19.34
CA ILE A 543 3.43 -8.68 -19.11
C ILE A 543 3.56 -9.14 -17.67
N ALA A 544 3.98 -10.40 -17.48
CA ALA A 544 4.47 -10.89 -16.21
C ALA A 544 5.99 -10.75 -16.17
N VAL A 545 6.52 -10.01 -15.21
CA VAL A 545 7.96 -9.87 -14.95
C VAL A 545 8.31 -10.74 -13.74
N TYR A 546 9.33 -11.60 -13.89
CA TYR A 546 9.80 -12.39 -12.76
C TYR A 546 10.61 -11.53 -11.80
N HIS A 547 10.30 -11.62 -10.53
CA HIS A 547 10.99 -10.91 -9.47
C HIS A 547 11.06 -11.78 -8.22
N GLN A 548 12.26 -12.16 -7.80
CA GLN A 548 12.50 -13.02 -6.65
C GLN A 548 13.57 -12.43 -5.72
N LYS A 549 13.72 -11.12 -5.66
CA LYS A 549 14.71 -10.51 -4.77
C LYS A 549 14.11 -10.38 -3.35
N PRO A 550 14.39 -11.32 -2.42
CA PRO A 550 13.96 -11.18 -1.05
C PRO A 550 14.69 -10.00 -0.41
N GLY A 551 13.98 -9.21 0.37
CA GLY A 551 14.60 -8.16 1.15
C GLY A 551 14.54 -6.76 0.55
N HIS A 552 13.87 -6.54 -0.58
CA HIS A 552 13.38 -5.21 -0.89
C HIS A 552 12.33 -4.86 0.15
N SER A 553 12.81 -4.24 1.24
CA SER A 553 11.94 -3.72 2.27
C SER A 553 11.38 -2.39 1.81
N ALA A 554 10.27 -2.00 2.39
CA ALA A 554 9.70 -0.68 2.17
C ALA A 554 10.68 0.48 2.50
N GLU A 555 11.74 0.26 3.24
CA GLU A 555 12.78 1.28 3.51
C GLU A 555 13.74 1.52 2.36
N GLY A 556 14.06 0.49 1.59
CA GLY A 556 14.82 0.64 0.36
C GLY A 556 13.91 0.95 -0.82
N THR A 557 12.61 0.79 -0.66
CA THR A 557 11.63 0.69 -1.74
C THR A 557 10.59 1.79 -1.78
N VAL A 558 10.60 2.73 -0.86
CA VAL A 558 9.95 4.01 -1.16
C VAL A 558 10.73 4.59 -2.34
N GLY A 559 10.26 4.28 -3.55
CA GLY A 559 10.85 4.72 -4.79
C GLY A 559 11.70 3.71 -5.58
N GLU A 560 11.95 2.51 -5.09
CA GLU A 560 12.71 1.54 -5.86
C GLU A 560 11.83 0.92 -6.95
N ARG A 561 12.26 1.09 -8.20
CA ARG A 561 11.69 0.36 -9.33
C ARG A 561 12.38 -1.00 -9.43
N TYR A 562 11.59 -2.06 -9.49
CA TYR A 562 12.10 -3.43 -9.72
C TYR A 562 12.45 -3.63 -11.18
N PHE A 563 11.66 -3.02 -12.07
CA PHE A 563 11.96 -2.87 -13.48
C PHE A 563 12.32 -1.40 -13.72
N THR A 564 13.61 -1.11 -13.89
CA THR A 564 14.15 0.25 -13.77
C THR A 564 13.85 1.14 -14.98
N SER A 565 13.62 0.53 -16.15
CA SER A 565 13.33 1.25 -17.39
C SER A 565 11.86 1.63 -17.52
N SER A 566 11.56 2.88 -17.91
CA SER A 566 10.22 3.33 -18.29
C SER A 566 9.76 2.84 -19.68
N ALA A 567 10.62 2.18 -20.45
CA ALA A 567 10.38 1.89 -21.86
C ALA A 567 9.11 1.06 -22.12
N LEU A 568 8.68 0.22 -21.18
CA LEU A 568 7.39 -0.49 -21.26
C LEU A 568 6.21 0.48 -21.12
N GLU A 569 6.26 1.32 -20.09
CA GLU A 569 5.22 2.30 -19.78
C GLU A 569 5.10 3.35 -20.91
N ASP A 570 6.24 3.86 -21.39
CA ASP A 570 6.31 4.84 -22.49
C ASP A 570 5.56 4.37 -23.75
N ARG A 571 5.48 3.03 -23.95
CA ARG A 571 4.78 2.39 -25.04
C ARG A 571 3.36 1.96 -24.70
N GLY A 572 2.92 2.16 -23.48
CA GLY A 572 1.60 1.78 -22.98
C GLY A 572 1.46 0.32 -22.55
N PHE A 573 2.56 -0.43 -22.40
CA PHE A 573 2.50 -1.75 -21.80
C PHE A 573 2.21 -1.68 -20.31
N THR A 574 1.33 -2.56 -19.86
CA THR A 574 1.10 -2.80 -18.45
C THR A 574 1.86 -4.06 -18.02
N TYR A 575 2.46 -4.03 -16.83
CA TYR A 575 3.18 -5.18 -16.29
C TYR A 575 2.92 -5.39 -14.81
N GLY A 576 3.20 -6.61 -14.34
CA GLY A 576 3.11 -6.96 -12.93
C GLY A 576 4.11 -8.06 -12.58
N PHE A 577 4.41 -8.21 -11.30
CA PHE A 577 5.49 -9.07 -10.84
C PHE A 577 4.99 -10.43 -10.36
N VAL A 578 5.68 -11.47 -10.78
CA VAL A 578 5.47 -12.85 -10.32
C VAL A 578 6.75 -13.41 -9.73
N ASN A 579 6.64 -14.15 -8.65
CA ASN A 579 7.76 -14.83 -8.00
C ASN A 579 7.71 -16.35 -8.24
N ALA A 580 8.64 -17.09 -7.65
CA ALA A 580 8.70 -18.54 -7.78
C ALA A 580 7.43 -19.22 -7.31
N SER A 581 6.85 -18.80 -6.18
CA SER A 581 5.66 -19.44 -5.60
C SER A 581 4.43 -19.28 -6.49
N LEU A 582 4.18 -18.09 -7.04
CA LEU A 582 3.09 -17.87 -8.00
C LEU A 582 3.32 -18.59 -9.32
N LEU A 583 4.55 -18.53 -9.85
CA LEU A 583 4.86 -19.07 -11.18
C LEU A 583 4.79 -20.60 -11.23
N THR A 584 5.16 -21.28 -10.14
CA THR A 584 5.13 -22.76 -10.03
C THR A 584 3.84 -23.29 -9.40
N GLY A 585 2.99 -22.41 -8.86
CA GLY A 585 1.69 -22.75 -8.28
C GLY A 585 0.60 -22.98 -9.34
N ASP A 586 -0.56 -23.41 -8.87
CA ASP A 586 -1.73 -23.74 -9.71
C ASP A 586 -2.44 -22.49 -10.26
N ASP A 587 -2.22 -21.31 -9.67
CA ASP A 587 -2.92 -20.06 -10.02
C ASP A 587 -2.42 -19.40 -11.31
N THR A 588 -1.31 -19.87 -11.87
CA THR A 588 -0.73 -19.37 -13.14
C THR A 588 -0.70 -20.40 -14.26
N PRO A 589 -1.81 -21.03 -14.63
CA PRO A 589 -1.83 -21.96 -15.76
C PRO A 589 -1.48 -21.24 -17.07
N VAL A 590 -0.88 -21.98 -18.01
CA VAL A 590 -0.65 -21.50 -19.38
C VAL A 590 -1.72 -22.08 -20.29
N ALA A 591 -2.49 -21.23 -20.96
CA ALA A 591 -3.48 -21.62 -21.97
C ALA A 591 -3.16 -20.92 -23.29
N GLY A 592 -2.68 -21.68 -24.26
CA GLY A 592 -2.16 -21.15 -25.52
C GLY A 592 -1.00 -20.20 -25.27
N LYS A 593 -1.10 -18.98 -25.80
CA LYS A 593 -0.10 -17.91 -25.63
C LYS A 593 -0.37 -17.00 -24.41
N THR A 594 -1.05 -17.49 -23.39
CA THR A 594 -1.49 -16.66 -22.26
C THR A 594 -1.14 -17.34 -20.93
N LEU A 595 -0.55 -16.58 -20.01
CA LEU A 595 -0.32 -16.98 -18.63
C LEU A 595 -1.43 -16.39 -17.73
N ALA A 596 -1.91 -17.15 -16.74
CA ALA A 596 -3.02 -16.80 -15.85
C ALA A 596 -4.27 -16.30 -16.61
N PRO A 597 -4.90 -17.12 -17.49
CA PRO A 597 -5.98 -16.70 -18.39
C PRO A 597 -7.24 -16.25 -17.65
N ASP A 598 -7.49 -16.78 -16.46
CA ASP A 598 -8.65 -16.43 -15.62
C ASP A 598 -8.43 -15.22 -14.71
N GLY A 599 -7.20 -14.75 -14.61
CA GLY A 599 -6.74 -13.58 -13.85
C GLY A 599 -6.30 -12.44 -14.77
N PRO A 600 -5.06 -11.92 -14.60
CA PRO A 600 -4.52 -10.80 -15.36
C PRO A 600 -4.39 -11.07 -16.87
N ARG A 601 -4.25 -12.31 -17.28
CA ARG A 601 -4.17 -12.74 -18.67
C ARG A 601 -2.95 -12.18 -19.38
N PHE A 602 -1.77 -12.44 -18.82
CA PHE A 602 -0.49 -12.00 -19.37
C PHE A 602 -0.25 -12.62 -20.76
N ARG A 603 0.30 -11.82 -21.67
CA ARG A 603 0.59 -12.19 -23.06
C ARG A 603 2.06 -12.41 -23.35
N ALA A 604 2.91 -12.03 -22.40
CA ALA A 604 4.35 -12.32 -22.43
C ALA A 604 4.88 -12.49 -21.01
N PHE A 605 6.03 -13.12 -20.91
CA PHE A 605 6.79 -13.27 -19.68
C PHE A 605 8.18 -12.66 -19.89
N VAL A 606 8.69 -11.94 -18.90
CA VAL A 606 10.03 -11.35 -18.87
C VAL A 606 10.78 -11.91 -17.68
N LEU A 607 11.97 -12.45 -17.92
CA LEU A 607 12.96 -12.75 -16.88
C LEU A 607 13.97 -11.62 -16.89
N ASP A 608 14.08 -10.87 -15.80
CA ASP A 608 14.84 -9.64 -15.73
C ASP A 608 16.11 -9.81 -14.92
N ASP A 609 17.25 -9.95 -15.62
CA ASP A 609 18.62 -9.98 -15.07
C ASP A 609 18.80 -10.80 -13.77
N GLU A 610 18.28 -12.03 -13.78
CA GLU A 610 18.37 -12.94 -12.64
C GLU A 610 19.61 -13.83 -12.75
N GLU A 611 20.49 -13.82 -11.75
CA GLU A 611 21.65 -14.69 -11.68
C GLU A 611 21.30 -16.11 -11.27
N ALA A 612 20.29 -16.25 -10.40
CA ALA A 612 19.86 -17.50 -9.81
C ALA A 612 18.35 -17.68 -9.89
N VAL A 613 17.89 -18.85 -10.25
CA VAL A 613 16.48 -19.24 -10.20
C VAL A 613 16.31 -20.66 -9.69
N ASP A 614 15.19 -20.97 -9.06
CA ASP A 614 14.87 -22.36 -8.70
C ASP A 614 14.80 -23.23 -9.97
N LEU A 615 15.25 -24.47 -9.87
CA LEU A 615 15.20 -25.42 -11.00
C LEU A 615 13.77 -25.59 -11.54
N ASP A 616 12.77 -25.60 -10.67
CA ASP A 616 11.37 -25.72 -11.08
C ASP A 616 10.87 -24.46 -11.81
N VAL A 617 11.36 -23.29 -11.43
CA VAL A 617 11.14 -22.03 -12.18
C VAL A 617 11.78 -22.11 -13.56
N ALA A 618 13.05 -22.55 -13.66
CA ALA A 618 13.71 -22.72 -14.95
C ALA A 618 12.93 -23.66 -15.88
N ARG A 619 12.50 -24.84 -15.36
CA ARG A 619 11.66 -25.79 -16.09
C ARG A 619 10.32 -25.19 -16.50
N ARG A 620 9.72 -24.40 -15.62
CA ARG A 620 8.45 -23.73 -15.88
C ARG A 620 8.56 -22.72 -17.02
N ILE A 621 9.64 -21.93 -17.06
CA ILE A 621 9.91 -20.98 -18.15
C ILE A 621 10.03 -21.72 -19.49
N VAL A 622 10.76 -22.85 -19.52
CA VAL A 622 10.86 -23.72 -20.71
C VAL A 622 9.48 -24.24 -21.15
N ASP A 623 8.65 -24.70 -20.19
CA ASP A 623 7.28 -25.18 -20.49
C ASP A 623 6.39 -24.06 -21.05
N MET A 624 6.49 -22.84 -20.52
CA MET A 624 5.79 -21.66 -21.05
C MET A 624 6.18 -21.38 -22.51
N ALA A 625 7.48 -21.35 -22.81
CA ALA A 625 7.98 -21.17 -24.18
C ALA A 625 7.53 -22.30 -25.10
N ARG A 626 7.59 -23.54 -24.65
CA ARG A 626 7.14 -24.73 -25.42
C ARG A 626 5.65 -24.64 -25.77
N ARG A 627 4.82 -24.10 -24.87
CA ARG A 627 3.38 -23.86 -25.10
C ARG A 627 3.10 -22.64 -25.98
N GLY A 628 4.13 -21.89 -26.38
CA GLY A 628 4.03 -20.76 -27.30
C GLY A 628 3.84 -19.40 -26.63
N LEU A 629 3.95 -19.30 -25.31
CA LEU A 629 3.96 -18.01 -24.62
C LEU A 629 5.23 -17.23 -25.03
N PRO A 630 5.14 -15.98 -25.48
CA PRO A 630 6.29 -15.11 -25.71
C PRO A 630 7.12 -14.93 -24.44
N VAL A 631 8.44 -15.11 -24.55
CA VAL A 631 9.38 -14.96 -23.44
C VAL A 631 10.51 -14.02 -23.84
N VAL A 632 10.84 -13.07 -22.97
CA VAL A 632 12.01 -12.20 -23.13
C VAL A 632 12.93 -12.44 -21.92
N VAL A 633 14.20 -12.63 -22.18
CA VAL A 633 15.24 -12.73 -21.17
C VAL A 633 16.13 -11.49 -21.29
N VAL A 634 16.24 -10.75 -20.20
CA VAL A 634 17.09 -9.56 -20.09
C VAL A 634 18.41 -9.95 -19.45
N GLY A 635 19.52 -9.38 -19.90
CA GLY A 635 20.84 -9.69 -19.37
C GLY A 635 21.32 -11.11 -19.70
N GLY A 636 21.95 -11.76 -18.74
CA GLY A 636 22.51 -13.10 -18.86
C GLY A 636 21.48 -14.21 -18.60
N ALA A 637 21.82 -15.43 -18.98
CA ALA A 637 21.08 -16.61 -18.49
C ALA A 637 21.44 -16.85 -17.02
N PRO A 638 20.46 -17.21 -16.16
CA PRO A 638 20.78 -17.70 -14.82
C PRO A 638 21.82 -18.80 -14.83
N SER A 639 22.84 -18.64 -14.00
CA SER A 639 24.00 -19.53 -13.97
C SER A 639 23.92 -20.62 -12.90
N ARG A 640 23.05 -20.41 -11.89
CA ARG A 640 22.93 -21.26 -10.72
C ARG A 640 21.48 -21.43 -10.23
N ALA A 641 21.28 -22.48 -9.46
CA ALA A 641 20.04 -22.64 -8.70
C ALA A 641 20.06 -21.76 -7.44
N THR A 642 18.87 -21.30 -7.01
CA THR A 642 18.70 -20.59 -5.74
C THR A 642 19.00 -21.52 -4.57
N GLY A 643 19.60 -20.99 -3.51
CA GLY A 643 19.95 -21.70 -2.30
C GLY A 643 21.17 -22.63 -2.44
N ASN A 644 21.41 -23.42 -1.40
CA ASN A 644 22.58 -24.32 -1.31
C ASN A 644 22.37 -25.62 -2.12
N ARG A 645 22.03 -25.47 -3.40
CA ARG A 645 21.66 -26.53 -4.34
C ARG A 645 22.61 -26.57 -5.55
N ALA A 646 23.91 -26.51 -5.33
CA ALA A 646 24.90 -26.51 -6.40
C ALA A 646 24.78 -27.73 -7.37
N ALA A 647 24.19 -28.84 -6.93
CA ALA A 647 23.91 -29.97 -7.78
C ALA A 647 22.91 -29.67 -8.91
N ASP A 648 22.02 -28.69 -8.69
CA ASP A 648 20.98 -28.27 -9.65
C ASP A 648 21.49 -27.22 -10.66
N ASP A 649 22.65 -26.62 -10.43
CA ASP A 649 23.20 -25.55 -11.27
C ASP A 649 23.33 -25.95 -12.73
N ALA A 650 23.84 -27.20 -12.97
CA ALA A 650 23.96 -27.70 -14.31
C ALA A 650 22.61 -27.90 -15.02
N ALA A 651 21.57 -28.29 -14.27
CA ALA A 651 20.23 -28.47 -14.79
C ALA A 651 19.56 -27.10 -15.09
N VAL A 652 19.81 -26.08 -14.27
CA VAL A 652 19.36 -24.71 -14.55
C VAL A 652 19.99 -24.20 -15.84
N ARG A 653 21.31 -24.30 -15.99
CA ARG A 653 22.00 -23.91 -17.23
C ARG A 653 21.46 -24.65 -18.45
N ALA A 654 21.25 -25.97 -18.34
CA ALA A 654 20.72 -26.78 -19.42
C ALA A 654 19.31 -26.36 -19.85
N ALA A 655 18.45 -25.95 -18.89
CA ALA A 655 17.10 -25.44 -19.17
C ALA A 655 17.16 -24.13 -19.98
N PHE A 656 18.09 -23.21 -19.66
CA PHE A 656 18.24 -21.96 -20.41
C PHE A 656 18.92 -22.15 -21.77
N GLU A 657 19.78 -23.16 -21.94
CA GLU A 657 20.26 -23.59 -23.27
C GLU A 657 19.15 -24.20 -24.12
N GLU A 658 18.24 -24.99 -23.53
CA GLU A 658 17.04 -25.44 -24.20
C GLU A 658 16.16 -24.28 -24.62
N LEU A 659 15.96 -23.28 -23.74
CA LEU A 659 15.13 -22.10 -23.97
C LEU A 659 15.56 -21.30 -25.21
N ARG A 660 16.88 -21.24 -25.53
CA ARG A 660 17.43 -20.59 -26.73
C ARG A 660 16.92 -21.15 -28.06
N ARG A 661 16.38 -22.35 -28.06
CA ARG A 661 15.91 -23.03 -29.26
C ARG A 661 14.51 -22.66 -29.73
N TYR A 662 13.75 -21.95 -28.84
CA TYR A 662 12.38 -21.62 -29.16
C TYR A 662 12.28 -20.29 -29.92
N GLY A 663 11.54 -20.26 -31.05
CA GLY A 663 11.37 -19.08 -31.91
C GLY A 663 10.57 -17.93 -31.26
N ASN A 664 9.82 -18.23 -30.20
CA ASN A 664 9.07 -17.27 -29.40
C ASN A 664 9.83 -16.75 -28.17
N VAL A 665 11.15 -16.89 -28.16
CA VAL A 665 12.06 -16.37 -27.13
C VAL A 665 12.97 -15.31 -27.71
N ARG A 666 13.17 -14.21 -26.96
CA ARG A 666 14.14 -13.16 -27.30
C ARG A 666 15.08 -12.92 -26.13
N TRP A 667 16.32 -12.62 -26.47
CA TRP A 667 17.37 -12.27 -25.52
C TRP A 667 17.79 -10.85 -25.81
N VAL A 668 17.74 -9.99 -24.78
CA VAL A 668 18.11 -8.58 -24.88
C VAL A 668 19.16 -8.24 -23.82
N GLY A 669 19.99 -7.25 -24.07
CA GLY A 669 21.07 -6.88 -23.16
C GLY A 669 20.63 -6.00 -21.99
N ARG A 670 19.45 -5.34 -22.11
CA ARG A 670 18.96 -4.37 -21.11
C ARG A 670 17.42 -4.24 -21.21
N GLU A 671 16.80 -3.80 -20.12
CA GLU A 671 15.36 -3.60 -20.00
C GLU A 671 14.77 -2.69 -21.11
N GLY A 672 15.48 -1.62 -21.47
CA GLY A 672 15.04 -0.67 -22.50
C GLY A 672 14.79 -1.27 -23.89
N ASP A 673 15.33 -2.46 -24.16
CA ASP A 673 15.17 -3.17 -25.43
C ASP A 673 13.98 -4.16 -25.42
N VAL A 674 13.35 -4.37 -24.25
CA VAL A 674 12.21 -5.31 -24.06
C VAL A 674 11.02 -4.95 -24.95
N PRO A 675 10.59 -3.68 -25.07
CA PRO A 675 9.44 -3.36 -25.94
C PRO A 675 9.66 -3.74 -27.41
N GLN A 676 10.86 -3.56 -27.95
CA GLN A 676 11.17 -3.97 -29.33
C GLN A 676 11.16 -5.51 -29.47
N ALA A 677 11.69 -6.23 -28.48
CA ALA A 677 11.65 -7.69 -28.48
C ALA A 677 10.22 -8.24 -28.43
N LEU A 678 9.31 -7.54 -27.72
CA LEU A 678 7.88 -7.87 -27.66
C LEU A 678 7.21 -7.63 -29.02
N ASP A 679 7.49 -6.51 -29.70
CA ASP A 679 7.01 -6.23 -31.05
C ASP A 679 7.45 -7.31 -32.04
N ASP A 680 8.73 -7.73 -32.00
CA ASP A 680 9.30 -8.80 -32.83
C ASP A 680 8.64 -10.19 -32.56
N LEU A 681 8.03 -10.34 -31.39
CA LEU A 681 7.24 -11.52 -31.01
C LEU A 681 5.74 -11.35 -31.31
N GLY A 682 5.33 -10.21 -31.86
CA GLY A 682 3.95 -9.88 -32.18
C GLY A 682 3.10 -9.55 -30.94
N VAL A 683 3.72 -9.11 -29.86
CA VAL A 683 3.02 -8.69 -28.63
C VAL A 683 2.95 -7.18 -28.61
N GLN A 684 1.77 -6.64 -28.80
CA GLN A 684 1.50 -5.20 -28.69
C GLN A 684 0.79 -4.88 -27.38
N ALA A 685 1.02 -3.72 -26.79
CA ALA A 685 0.27 -3.25 -25.62
C ALA A 685 -1.23 -3.22 -25.91
N ARG A 686 -2.07 -3.58 -24.92
CA ARG A 686 -3.55 -3.44 -25.07
C ARG A 686 -3.96 -2.02 -25.31
N ALA A 687 -3.23 -1.07 -24.74
CA ALA A 687 -3.44 0.36 -24.89
C ALA A 687 -2.11 1.03 -25.28
N ALA A 688 -1.64 0.76 -26.50
CA ALA A 688 -0.37 1.29 -27.00
C ALA A 688 -0.46 2.80 -27.27
N PHE A 689 0.59 3.54 -26.96
CA PHE A 689 0.71 4.95 -27.38
C PHE A 689 1.35 5.06 -28.77
N GLU A 690 0.86 6.00 -29.58
CA GLU A 690 1.44 6.25 -30.91
C GLU A 690 2.82 6.90 -30.85
N LYS A 691 3.10 7.61 -29.79
CA LYS A 691 4.41 8.17 -29.40
C LYS A 691 4.65 7.87 -27.93
N PRO A 692 5.91 7.81 -27.49
CA PRO A 692 6.21 7.66 -26.06
C PRO A 692 5.42 8.68 -25.22
N SER A 693 4.85 8.23 -24.10
CA SER A 693 4.00 9.04 -23.23
C SER A 693 4.35 8.77 -21.76
N THR A 694 4.17 9.80 -20.93
CA THR A 694 4.32 9.70 -19.47
C THR A 694 3.08 9.16 -18.75
N LEU A 695 2.04 8.80 -19.52
CA LEU A 695 0.83 8.22 -18.95
C LEU A 695 1.05 6.77 -18.52
N VAL A 696 0.77 6.46 -17.26
CA VAL A 696 0.87 5.13 -16.67
C VAL A 696 -0.53 4.62 -16.36
N GLY A 697 -0.80 3.35 -16.62
CA GLY A 697 -2.17 2.91 -16.42
C GLY A 697 -2.39 1.42 -16.18
N VAL A 698 -3.66 1.10 -15.96
CA VAL A 698 -4.17 -0.25 -15.81
C VAL A 698 -5.40 -0.49 -16.68
N GLY A 699 -5.60 -1.74 -17.05
CA GLY A 699 -6.76 -2.19 -17.82
C GLY A 699 -7.64 -3.17 -17.04
N ARG A 700 -8.96 -3.07 -17.29
CA ARG A 700 -9.96 -4.01 -16.73
C ARG A 700 -10.85 -4.49 -17.87
N SER A 701 -11.31 -5.74 -17.80
CA SER A 701 -12.22 -6.31 -18.79
C SER A 701 -13.40 -6.97 -18.10
N ALA A 702 -14.58 -6.53 -18.42
CA ALA A 702 -15.84 -7.14 -18.05
C ALA A 702 -16.44 -7.87 -19.27
N LYS A 703 -17.60 -8.51 -19.08
CA LYS A 703 -18.23 -9.35 -20.14
C LYS A 703 -18.51 -8.58 -21.43
N ARG A 704 -18.79 -7.27 -21.33
CA ARG A 704 -19.25 -6.42 -22.43
C ARG A 704 -18.58 -5.05 -22.45
N SER A 705 -17.47 -4.88 -21.74
CA SER A 705 -16.75 -3.61 -21.74
C SER A 705 -15.30 -3.82 -21.28
N ASP A 706 -14.43 -3.00 -21.84
CA ASP A 706 -13.07 -2.82 -21.37
C ASP A 706 -12.92 -1.42 -20.80
N THR A 707 -12.26 -1.31 -19.65
CA THR A 707 -12.01 -0.02 -18.97
C THR A 707 -10.52 0.21 -18.92
N PHE A 708 -10.12 1.41 -19.30
CA PHE A 708 -8.74 1.88 -19.28
C PHE A 708 -8.63 3.08 -18.35
N TYR A 709 -7.65 3.05 -17.49
CA TYR A 709 -7.30 4.12 -16.57
C TYR A 709 -5.87 4.54 -16.86
N TRP A 710 -5.64 5.82 -17.03
CA TRP A 710 -4.31 6.41 -17.23
C TRP A 710 -4.11 7.55 -16.24
N TYR A 711 -2.98 7.59 -15.60
CA TYR A 711 -2.51 8.61 -14.68
C TYR A 711 -1.35 9.36 -15.31
N ASN A 712 -1.35 10.69 -15.24
CA ASN A 712 -0.23 11.51 -15.70
C ASN A 712 0.80 11.65 -14.56
N ALA A 713 1.90 10.92 -14.67
CA ALA A 713 3.00 10.92 -13.70
C ALA A 713 3.97 12.11 -13.90
N SER A 714 3.75 12.98 -14.88
CA SER A 714 4.64 14.11 -15.14
C SER A 714 4.10 15.42 -14.56
N GLU A 715 4.99 16.41 -14.43
CA GLU A 715 4.63 17.77 -13.99
C GLU A 715 3.98 18.61 -15.10
N ARG A 716 3.79 18.05 -16.29
CA ARG A 716 3.24 18.76 -17.45
C ARG A 716 1.96 18.08 -17.93
N ARG A 717 1.09 18.88 -18.51
CA ARG A 717 -0.08 18.36 -19.24
C ARG A 717 0.38 17.44 -20.36
N GLU A 718 -0.07 16.21 -20.35
CA GLU A 718 0.26 15.20 -21.34
C GLU A 718 -0.85 15.08 -22.38
N ARG A 719 -0.48 15.12 -23.66
CA ARG A 719 -1.36 14.88 -24.79
C ARG A 719 -0.87 13.68 -25.58
N ALA A 720 -1.63 12.63 -25.56
CA ALA A 720 -1.29 11.37 -26.21
C ALA A 720 -2.46 10.79 -26.98
N THR A 721 -2.18 10.01 -28.01
CA THR A 721 -3.19 9.16 -28.65
C THR A 721 -2.95 7.72 -28.25
N ALA A 722 -3.90 7.13 -27.52
CA ALA A 722 -3.91 5.73 -27.18
C ALA A 722 -4.59 4.90 -28.28
N SER A 723 -3.92 3.85 -28.73
CA SER A 723 -4.43 2.84 -29.65
C SER A 723 -4.85 1.62 -28.84
N VAL A 724 -6.15 1.45 -28.59
CA VAL A 724 -6.67 0.41 -27.71
C VAL A 724 -7.17 -0.81 -28.49
N ALA A 725 -6.90 -2.01 -27.98
CA ALA A 725 -7.37 -3.27 -28.52
C ALA A 725 -8.75 -3.61 -27.91
N ALA A 726 -9.77 -2.80 -28.27
CA ALA A 726 -11.14 -2.98 -27.78
C ALA A 726 -12.12 -2.59 -28.90
N ASP A 727 -13.22 -3.34 -28.99
CA ASP A 727 -14.30 -3.09 -29.94
C ASP A 727 -15.50 -2.50 -29.20
N GLY A 728 -16.18 -1.54 -29.81
CA GLY A 728 -17.39 -0.95 -29.25
C GLY A 728 -17.43 0.56 -29.29
N ILE A 729 -18.16 1.15 -28.36
CA ILE A 729 -18.37 2.60 -28.27
C ILE A 729 -17.55 3.12 -27.08
N PRO A 730 -16.62 4.06 -27.29
CA PRO A 730 -15.83 4.64 -26.21
C PRO A 730 -16.61 5.72 -25.47
N TYR A 731 -16.47 5.70 -24.15
CA TYR A 731 -17.04 6.66 -23.23
C TYR A 731 -15.98 7.19 -22.26
N ARG A 732 -15.92 8.50 -22.09
CA ARG A 732 -15.24 9.12 -20.96
C ARG A 732 -16.12 8.94 -19.72
N LEU A 733 -15.52 8.48 -18.65
CA LEU A 733 -16.11 8.42 -17.32
C LEU A 733 -15.49 9.55 -16.48
N ASP A 734 -16.30 10.50 -16.08
CA ASP A 734 -15.83 11.63 -15.28
C ASP A 734 -15.95 11.28 -13.78
N PRO A 735 -14.84 11.09 -13.05
CA PRO A 735 -14.93 10.70 -11.64
C PRO A 735 -15.37 11.86 -10.73
N TRP A 736 -15.25 13.12 -11.13
CA TRP A 736 -15.71 14.26 -10.34
C TRP A 736 -17.22 14.39 -10.35
N THR A 737 -17.84 14.31 -11.50
CA THR A 737 -19.28 14.54 -11.69
C THR A 737 -20.10 13.25 -11.75
N GLY A 738 -19.48 12.12 -12.07
CA GLY A 738 -20.16 10.88 -12.41
C GLY A 738 -20.74 10.88 -13.83
N ALA A 739 -20.47 11.91 -14.63
CA ALA A 739 -20.94 12.00 -16.01
C ALA A 739 -20.26 10.92 -16.88
N ILE A 740 -21.05 10.36 -17.81
CA ILE A 740 -20.61 9.42 -18.82
C ILE A 740 -20.88 10.03 -20.17
N THR A 741 -19.82 10.29 -20.94
CA THR A 741 -19.93 10.98 -22.22
C THR A 741 -19.28 10.16 -23.34
N ARG A 742 -19.94 10.05 -24.48
CA ARG A 742 -19.39 9.35 -25.63
C ARG A 742 -18.19 10.12 -26.19
N LEU A 743 -17.08 9.42 -26.45
CA LEU A 743 -15.91 10.02 -27.08
C LEU A 743 -15.93 9.84 -28.59
N PRO A 744 -15.42 10.83 -29.37
CA PRO A 744 -15.05 10.60 -30.76
C PRO A 744 -13.88 9.61 -30.81
N ALA A 745 -13.92 8.67 -31.73
CA ALA A 745 -12.82 7.73 -31.94
C ALA A 745 -12.75 7.37 -33.45
N SER A 746 -11.56 7.00 -33.86
CA SER A 746 -11.32 6.44 -35.22
C SER A 746 -10.72 5.05 -35.07
N VAL A 747 -10.85 4.23 -36.12
CA VAL A 747 -10.24 2.90 -36.15
C VAL A 747 -9.11 2.91 -37.17
N LYS A 748 -7.93 2.44 -36.75
CA LYS A 748 -6.77 2.27 -37.60
C LYS A 748 -6.15 0.92 -37.30
N ASP A 749 -5.87 0.14 -38.37
CA ASP A 749 -5.27 -1.19 -38.27
C ASP A 749 -6.00 -2.14 -37.27
N GLY A 750 -7.35 -2.04 -37.24
CA GLY A 750 -8.21 -2.83 -36.35
C GLY A 750 -8.17 -2.40 -34.88
N ARG A 751 -7.59 -1.25 -34.55
CA ARG A 751 -7.52 -0.72 -33.19
C ARG A 751 -8.22 0.64 -33.12
N MET A 752 -8.87 0.89 -31.99
CA MET A 752 -9.55 2.16 -31.72
C MET A 752 -8.53 3.19 -31.21
N ARG A 753 -8.56 4.40 -31.81
CA ARG A 753 -7.72 5.52 -31.40
C ARG A 753 -8.53 6.48 -30.55
N ILE A 754 -7.98 6.82 -29.37
CA ILE A 754 -8.58 7.72 -28.39
C ILE A 754 -7.55 8.79 -28.04
N ASP A 755 -7.93 10.05 -28.26
CA ASP A 755 -7.08 11.18 -27.90
C ASP A 755 -7.27 11.50 -26.40
N LEU A 756 -6.16 11.61 -25.69
CA LEU A 756 -6.06 11.88 -24.27
C LEU A 756 -5.42 13.26 -24.04
N ASP A 757 -5.91 13.98 -23.04
CA ASP A 757 -5.38 15.27 -22.61
C ASP A 757 -5.55 15.36 -21.09
N VAL A 758 -4.44 15.12 -20.34
CA VAL A 758 -4.45 14.85 -18.90
C VAL A 758 -3.53 15.83 -18.20
N ALA A 759 -4.05 16.54 -17.19
CA ALA A 759 -3.26 17.45 -16.35
C ALA A 759 -2.26 16.68 -15.46
N PRO A 760 -1.23 17.34 -14.91
CA PRO A 760 -0.32 16.73 -13.95
C PRO A 760 -1.07 16.12 -12.76
N GLY A 761 -0.71 14.91 -12.36
CA GLY A 761 -1.33 14.21 -11.22
C GLY A 761 -2.79 13.75 -11.43
N ASP A 762 -3.41 14.10 -12.55
CA ASP A 762 -4.80 13.77 -12.90
C ASP A 762 -4.89 12.49 -13.71
N VAL A 763 -6.12 12.09 -14.05
CA VAL A 763 -6.42 10.81 -14.71
C VAL A 763 -7.33 10.96 -15.93
N ALA A 764 -7.16 10.05 -16.88
CA ALA A 764 -8.16 9.76 -17.89
C ALA A 764 -8.77 8.39 -17.64
N LEU A 765 -10.10 8.33 -17.54
CA LEU A 765 -10.84 7.09 -17.36
C LEU A 765 -11.77 6.88 -18.54
N VAL A 766 -11.55 5.81 -19.31
CA VAL A 766 -12.29 5.50 -20.51
C VAL A 766 -12.84 4.08 -20.46
N MET A 767 -14.12 3.92 -20.79
CA MET A 767 -14.75 2.62 -20.99
C MET A 767 -15.10 2.45 -22.47
N VAL A 768 -14.71 1.33 -23.04
CA VAL A 768 -15.19 0.88 -24.36
C VAL A 768 -16.25 -0.19 -24.13
N SER A 769 -17.47 0.07 -24.56
CA SER A 769 -18.62 -0.83 -24.34
C SER A 769 -19.18 -1.32 -25.67
N ASP A 770 -19.45 -2.63 -25.78
CA ASP A 770 -20.11 -3.25 -26.94
C ASP A 770 -21.64 -3.05 -26.96
N VAL A 771 -22.18 -2.39 -25.92
CA VAL A 771 -23.57 -1.95 -25.86
C VAL A 771 -23.63 -0.45 -25.61
N PRO A 772 -24.58 0.26 -26.23
CA PRO A 772 -24.82 1.64 -25.89
C PRO A 772 -25.09 1.79 -24.41
N LEU A 773 -24.42 2.74 -23.75
CA LEU A 773 -24.76 3.18 -22.39
C LEU A 773 -25.81 4.29 -22.51
N ASP A 774 -26.69 4.38 -21.51
CA ASP A 774 -27.56 5.54 -21.31
C ASP A 774 -26.68 6.71 -20.81
N ALA A 775 -26.04 7.36 -21.77
CA ALA A 775 -25.10 8.44 -21.57
C ALA A 775 -25.61 9.65 -22.33
N ALA A 776 -25.42 10.83 -21.74
CA ALA A 776 -25.64 12.06 -22.49
C ALA A 776 -24.79 12.02 -23.76
N ALA A 777 -25.38 12.33 -24.89
CA ALA A 777 -24.61 12.48 -26.14
C ALA A 777 -23.54 13.53 -25.85
N ALA A 778 -22.26 13.16 -26.01
CA ALA A 778 -21.19 14.12 -25.83
C ALA A 778 -21.39 15.24 -26.88
N GLU A 779 -21.54 16.44 -26.39
CA GLU A 779 -21.07 17.55 -27.17
C GLU A 779 -19.54 17.35 -27.34
N ALA A 780 -19.06 17.46 -28.58
CA ALA A 780 -17.62 17.44 -28.84
C ALA A 780 -16.95 18.44 -27.88
N PRO A 781 -15.78 18.11 -27.29
CA PRO A 781 -15.11 19.01 -26.39
C PRO A 781 -15.01 20.38 -27.06
N ARG A 782 -15.63 21.37 -26.47
CA ARG A 782 -15.61 22.74 -26.98
C ARG A 782 -14.17 23.22 -26.89
N VAL A 783 -13.50 23.34 -28.01
CA VAL A 783 -12.13 23.81 -28.05
C VAL A 783 -12.13 25.29 -27.77
N ALA A 784 -11.41 25.75 -26.77
CA ALA A 784 -11.20 27.17 -26.54
C ALA A 784 -10.58 27.85 -27.74
N ASP A 785 -11.07 29.02 -28.10
CA ASP A 785 -10.48 29.78 -29.19
C ASP A 785 -8.99 30.05 -28.93
N ALA A 786 -8.14 29.85 -29.93
CA ALA A 786 -6.72 30.11 -29.82
C ALA A 786 -6.49 31.64 -29.62
N GLY A 787 -6.18 32.02 -28.40
CA GLY A 787 -5.93 33.42 -28.00
C GLY A 787 -5.41 33.55 -26.59
N ALA A 788 -4.93 34.72 -26.22
CA ALA A 788 -4.34 34.97 -24.87
C ALA A 788 -5.34 34.90 -23.71
N GLY A 789 -6.63 34.69 -24.00
CA GLY A 789 -7.68 34.74 -22.99
C GLY A 789 -7.87 36.16 -22.40
N ARG A 790 -9.05 36.42 -21.86
CA ARG A 790 -9.30 37.65 -21.12
C ARG A 790 -8.80 37.52 -19.67
N PRO A 791 -7.85 38.35 -19.19
CA PRO A 791 -7.42 38.30 -17.83
C PRO A 791 -8.52 38.75 -16.87
N LEU A 792 -8.57 38.15 -15.68
CA LEU A 792 -9.39 38.54 -14.54
C LEU A 792 -8.43 39.01 -13.44
N SER A 793 -8.06 40.27 -13.48
CA SER A 793 -6.93 40.79 -12.70
C SER A 793 -7.33 41.38 -11.34
N ASP A 794 -8.56 41.78 -11.19
CA ASP A 794 -9.04 42.45 -9.98
C ASP A 794 -10.07 41.63 -9.20
N TRP A 795 -9.80 41.43 -7.92
CA TRP A 795 -10.65 40.63 -7.06
C TRP A 795 -10.87 41.29 -5.71
N ASP A 796 -12.09 41.17 -5.19
CA ASP A 796 -12.40 41.43 -3.79
C ASP A 796 -12.20 40.15 -3.00
N LEU A 797 -11.27 40.16 -2.03
CA LEU A 797 -10.99 39.01 -1.14
C LEU A 797 -11.59 39.26 0.25
N THR A 798 -12.31 38.26 0.75
CA THR A 798 -12.74 38.17 2.17
C THR A 798 -12.29 36.84 2.70
N VAL A 799 -11.62 36.80 3.85
CA VAL A 799 -11.11 35.55 4.46
C VAL A 799 -11.87 35.26 5.76
N GLU A 800 -12.40 34.07 5.89
CA GLU A 800 -12.87 33.50 7.15
C GLU A 800 -11.67 32.77 7.80
N SER A 801 -11.03 33.46 8.75
CA SER A 801 -9.88 32.98 9.48
C SER A 801 -10.28 31.98 10.56
N TRP A 802 -9.73 30.77 10.48
CA TRP A 802 -9.89 29.73 11.48
C TRP A 802 -8.73 29.79 12.45
N HIS A 803 -9.02 29.98 13.73
CA HIS A 803 -8.00 30.10 14.75
C HIS A 803 -8.49 29.55 16.10
N ARG A 804 -7.56 29.39 17.04
CA ARG A 804 -7.81 28.86 18.36
C ARG A 804 -8.80 29.77 19.13
N GLY A 805 -9.80 29.13 19.75
CA GLY A 805 -10.71 29.78 20.71
C GLY A 805 -10.20 29.76 22.15
N THR A 806 -11.10 29.82 23.10
CA THR A 806 -10.77 29.84 24.54
C THR A 806 -10.42 28.46 25.09
N GLY A 807 -11.04 27.40 24.57
CA GLY A 807 -10.73 26.03 24.93
C GLY A 807 -9.60 25.41 24.05
N PRO A 808 -9.00 24.32 24.50
CA PRO A 808 -7.86 23.69 23.78
C PRO A 808 -8.24 23.14 22.38
N GLN A 809 -9.52 22.84 22.17
CA GLN A 809 -10.04 22.31 20.91
C GLN A 809 -10.98 23.27 20.20
N ASP A 810 -11.32 24.38 20.81
CA ASP A 810 -12.28 25.34 20.25
C ASP A 810 -11.69 26.01 19.01
N THR A 811 -12.39 25.90 17.90
CA THR A 811 -12.11 26.68 16.69
C THR A 811 -13.06 27.86 16.61
N VAL A 812 -12.52 29.05 16.48
CA VAL A 812 -13.25 30.26 16.19
C VAL A 812 -13.03 30.67 14.75
N VAL A 813 -14.11 31.01 14.06
CA VAL A 813 -14.07 31.49 12.68
C VAL A 813 -14.36 32.98 12.69
N THR A 814 -13.37 33.79 12.32
CA THR A 814 -13.50 35.25 12.28
C THR A 814 -13.45 35.73 10.84
N ARG A 815 -14.46 36.47 10.44
CA ARG A 815 -14.46 37.09 9.10
C ARG A 815 -13.61 38.35 9.12
N LEU A 816 -12.53 38.33 8.34
CA LEU A 816 -11.62 39.47 8.21
C LEU A 816 -12.19 40.54 7.27
N PRO A 817 -11.74 41.82 7.40
CA PRO A 817 -12.16 42.87 6.51
C PRO A 817 -11.91 42.55 5.03
N LYS A 818 -12.86 42.91 4.19
CA LYS A 818 -12.72 42.81 2.74
C LYS A 818 -11.56 43.67 2.25
N ARG A 819 -10.75 43.13 1.36
CA ARG A 819 -9.66 43.83 0.69
C ARG A 819 -9.69 43.62 -0.82
N ARG A 820 -9.18 44.57 -1.57
CA ARG A 820 -8.95 44.40 -3.00
C ARG A 820 -7.57 43.79 -3.21
N VAL A 821 -7.49 42.79 -4.06
CA VAL A 821 -6.24 42.18 -4.53
C VAL A 821 -6.19 42.27 -6.07
N THR A 822 -5.03 42.66 -6.58
CA THR A 822 -4.84 42.89 -8.02
C THR A 822 -3.68 42.03 -8.47
N ALA A 823 -3.82 41.42 -9.65
CA ALA A 823 -2.78 40.63 -10.25
C ALA A 823 -1.56 41.46 -10.67
N SER A 824 -0.39 40.88 -10.59
CA SER A 824 0.85 41.50 -11.04
C SER A 824 0.80 41.82 -12.54
N ASP A 825 1.36 42.98 -12.93
CA ASP A 825 1.44 43.37 -14.34
C ASP A 825 2.45 42.53 -15.11
N THR A 826 3.38 41.83 -14.44
CA THR A 826 4.46 41.06 -15.05
C THR A 826 4.05 39.65 -15.47
N ASP A 827 3.33 38.93 -14.60
CA ASP A 827 2.98 37.53 -14.80
C ASP A 827 1.49 37.24 -14.64
N GLY A 828 0.69 38.24 -14.23
CA GLY A 828 -0.75 38.11 -14.02
C GLY A 828 -1.13 37.33 -12.75
N ARG A 829 -0.21 37.08 -11.83
CA ARG A 829 -0.43 36.31 -10.59
C ARG A 829 -0.99 37.22 -9.49
N LEU A 830 -1.91 36.67 -8.72
CA LEU A 830 -2.40 37.28 -7.49
C LEU A 830 -1.43 36.98 -6.33
N PRO A 831 -1.37 37.88 -5.32
CA PRO A 831 -0.55 37.62 -4.15
C PRO A 831 -1.12 36.43 -3.31
N SER A 832 -0.24 35.58 -2.80
CA SER A 832 -0.63 34.56 -1.81
C SER A 832 -1.07 35.22 -0.49
N TRP A 833 -1.83 34.50 0.35
CA TRP A 833 -2.23 35.03 1.65
C TRP A 833 -0.99 35.37 2.48
N GLY A 834 0.04 34.50 2.45
CA GLY A 834 1.27 34.74 3.21
C GLY A 834 2.04 36.02 2.85
N SER A 835 1.76 36.61 1.68
CA SER A 835 2.35 37.84 1.21
C SER A 835 1.47 39.09 1.48
N LEU A 836 0.30 38.91 2.07
CA LEU A 836 -0.66 40.01 2.37
C LEU A 836 -0.59 40.36 3.84
N ASP A 837 -0.41 41.64 4.16
CA ASP A 837 -0.33 42.16 5.54
C ASP A 837 -1.49 41.66 6.40
N GLY A 838 -1.16 41.01 7.52
CA GLY A 838 -2.12 40.42 8.47
C GLY A 838 -2.79 39.14 8.04
N LEU A 839 -2.31 38.47 6.97
CA LEU A 839 -2.71 37.14 6.56
C LEU A 839 -1.58 36.09 6.65
N GLU A 840 -0.39 36.44 7.15
CA GLU A 840 0.81 35.60 7.17
C GLU A 840 0.60 34.32 7.98
N ALA A 841 -0.20 34.40 9.05
CA ALA A 841 -0.52 33.23 9.91
C ALA A 841 -1.96 32.77 9.74
N VAL A 842 -2.64 33.13 8.65
CA VAL A 842 -4.05 32.83 8.46
C VAL A 842 -4.24 31.55 7.68
N SER A 843 -5.12 30.70 8.21
CA SER A 843 -5.72 29.56 7.52
C SER A 843 -7.24 29.68 7.57
N GLY A 844 -7.96 29.06 6.63
CA GLY A 844 -9.42 29.13 6.62
C GLY A 844 -10.00 29.14 5.19
N VAL A 845 -11.04 29.91 4.94
CA VAL A 845 -11.72 29.98 3.63
C VAL A 845 -11.67 31.40 3.08
N GLY A 846 -10.99 31.58 1.94
CA GLY A 846 -10.97 32.84 1.19
C GLY A 846 -12.04 32.86 0.12
N THR A 847 -12.83 33.94 0.09
CA THR A 847 -13.81 34.20 -0.94
C THR A 847 -13.32 35.33 -1.83
N TYR A 848 -12.97 34.99 -3.07
CA TYR A 848 -12.55 35.88 -4.13
C TYR A 848 -13.76 36.21 -5.01
N ARG A 849 -14.04 37.49 -5.24
CA ARG A 849 -15.13 37.92 -6.11
C ARG A 849 -14.64 38.91 -7.15
N THR A 850 -14.98 38.68 -8.43
CA THR A 850 -14.72 39.60 -9.52
C THR A 850 -15.97 39.82 -10.35
N THR A 851 -16.04 40.97 -11.04
CA THR A 851 -17.11 41.30 -11.99
C THR A 851 -16.51 41.71 -13.32
N PHE A 852 -17.17 41.36 -14.40
CA PHE A 852 -16.73 41.72 -15.74
C PHE A 852 -17.93 41.79 -16.70
N ASP A 853 -17.82 42.65 -17.70
CA ASP A 853 -18.84 42.79 -18.73
C ASP A 853 -18.54 41.91 -19.96
N LEU A 854 -19.58 41.25 -20.48
CA LEU A 854 -19.54 40.54 -21.77
C LEU A 854 -20.32 41.36 -22.82
N ASP A 855 -19.61 41.79 -23.85
CA ASP A 855 -20.21 42.51 -24.98
C ASP A 855 -20.98 41.57 -25.91
N GLY A 856 -21.62 42.15 -26.96
CA GLY A 856 -22.45 41.41 -27.88
C GLY A 856 -21.71 40.31 -28.70
N ARG A 857 -20.39 40.32 -28.72
CA ARG A 857 -19.54 39.27 -29.35
C ARG A 857 -19.60 37.93 -28.62
N TRP A 858 -20.03 37.94 -27.38
CA TRP A 858 -20.20 36.73 -26.54
C TRP A 858 -21.61 36.10 -26.66
N ARG A 859 -22.52 36.68 -27.46
CA ARG A 859 -23.84 36.07 -27.63
C ARG A 859 -23.77 34.69 -28.27
N GLY A 860 -24.27 33.68 -27.58
CA GLY A 860 -24.29 32.30 -28.06
C GLY A 860 -22.93 31.57 -27.97
N ARG A 861 -21.94 32.20 -27.39
CA ARG A 861 -20.64 31.58 -27.11
C ARG A 861 -20.56 31.15 -25.63
N GLY A 862 -19.94 30.02 -25.37
CA GLY A 862 -19.57 29.62 -24.03
C GLY A 862 -18.17 30.14 -23.64
N ALA A 863 -17.73 29.80 -22.43
CA ALA A 863 -16.36 30.09 -21.99
C ALA A 863 -15.86 29.06 -21.02
N HIS A 864 -14.56 28.79 -21.11
CA HIS A 864 -13.82 28.12 -20.07
C HIS A 864 -13.14 29.14 -19.15
N LEU A 865 -13.30 28.96 -17.87
CA LEU A 865 -12.54 29.66 -16.84
C LEU A 865 -11.28 28.85 -16.52
N ASP A 866 -10.15 29.49 -16.66
CA ASP A 866 -8.85 29.01 -16.22
C ASP A 866 -8.47 29.83 -14.98
N LEU A 867 -8.32 29.20 -13.85
CA LEU A 867 -7.96 29.84 -12.59
C LEU A 867 -6.45 29.79 -12.32
N GLY A 868 -5.67 29.10 -13.17
CA GLY A 868 -4.25 28.92 -12.98
C GLY A 868 -3.96 28.17 -11.68
N GLU A 869 -2.95 28.58 -10.94
CA GLU A 869 -2.58 27.93 -9.70
C GLU A 869 -3.57 28.28 -8.56
N ILE A 870 -4.08 27.25 -7.93
CA ILE A 870 -4.89 27.34 -6.70
C ILE A 870 -4.32 26.30 -5.73
N THR A 871 -4.13 26.74 -4.49
CA THR A 871 -3.64 25.85 -3.44
C THR A 871 -4.80 25.26 -2.65
N THR A 872 -4.80 23.95 -2.49
CA THR A 872 -5.80 23.12 -1.81
C THR A 872 -7.20 23.13 -2.48
N THR A 873 -8.33 23.07 -1.78
CA THR A 873 -9.64 22.88 -2.43
C THR A 873 -10.29 24.20 -2.84
N TYR A 874 -11.12 24.12 -3.90
CA TYR A 874 -11.83 25.29 -4.35
C TYR A 874 -13.23 24.96 -4.91
N ARG A 875 -14.10 26.00 -4.92
CA ARG A 875 -15.44 25.99 -5.51
C ARG A 875 -15.65 27.24 -6.32
N VAL A 876 -16.45 27.15 -7.38
CA VAL A 876 -16.74 28.24 -8.29
C VAL A 876 -18.24 28.50 -8.36
N GLU A 877 -18.63 29.75 -8.23
CA GLU A 877 -20.00 30.24 -8.47
C GLU A 877 -19.98 31.29 -9.58
N VAL A 878 -20.94 31.23 -10.47
CA VAL A 878 -21.13 32.23 -11.54
C VAL A 878 -22.53 32.79 -11.45
N ASN A 879 -22.64 34.12 -11.35
CA ASN A 879 -23.94 34.81 -11.22
C ASN A 879 -24.81 34.23 -10.08
N GLY A 880 -24.18 33.84 -8.98
CA GLY A 880 -24.84 33.27 -7.79
C GLY A 880 -25.30 31.84 -7.90
N LYS A 881 -24.87 31.13 -8.95
CA LYS A 881 -25.10 29.69 -9.13
C LYS A 881 -23.78 28.90 -9.01
N ASP A 882 -23.82 27.83 -8.23
CA ASP A 882 -22.70 26.88 -8.15
C ASP A 882 -22.46 26.21 -9.51
N VAL A 883 -21.21 26.15 -9.95
CA VAL A 883 -20.82 25.46 -11.18
C VAL A 883 -20.97 23.94 -11.03
N GLY A 884 -20.94 23.44 -9.80
CA GLY A 884 -20.98 22.01 -9.47
C GLY A 884 -19.62 21.47 -9.08
N PRO A 885 -19.44 20.16 -9.06
CA PRO A 885 -18.13 19.54 -8.84
C PRO A 885 -17.17 19.96 -9.94
N VAL A 886 -16.05 20.56 -9.56
CA VAL A 886 -14.95 20.91 -10.46
C VAL A 886 -13.77 19.99 -10.18
N ASP A 887 -12.97 19.77 -11.22
CA ASP A 887 -11.73 19.02 -11.11
C ASP A 887 -10.74 19.79 -10.21
N GLN A 888 -10.29 19.16 -9.14
CA GLN A 888 -9.37 19.81 -8.18
C GLN A 888 -7.90 19.73 -8.65
N LEU A 889 -7.62 18.91 -9.65
CA LEU A 889 -6.27 18.76 -10.24
C LEU A 889 -6.12 19.56 -11.53
N ASP A 890 -7.23 19.89 -12.23
CA ASP A 890 -7.24 20.72 -13.44
C ASP A 890 -8.14 21.93 -13.30
N SER A 891 -7.59 23.03 -12.83
CA SER A 891 -8.28 24.34 -12.72
C SER A 891 -8.41 25.10 -14.04
N SER A 892 -7.84 24.58 -15.14
CA SER A 892 -7.70 25.32 -16.40
C SER A 892 -8.91 25.20 -17.35
N ARG A 893 -9.91 24.33 -17.02
CA ARG A 893 -10.98 23.98 -17.98
C ARG A 893 -12.36 23.93 -17.35
N ILE A 894 -12.68 24.90 -16.51
CA ILE A 894 -13.98 24.98 -15.87
C ILE A 894 -14.98 25.59 -16.87
N ASP A 895 -15.91 24.78 -17.42
CA ASP A 895 -16.94 25.29 -18.32
C ASP A 895 -17.97 26.12 -17.53
N ILE A 896 -17.98 27.41 -17.76
CA ILE A 896 -18.94 28.36 -17.17
C ILE A 896 -19.92 28.94 -18.19
N GLY A 897 -19.80 28.49 -19.43
CA GLY A 897 -20.63 28.98 -20.53
C GLY A 897 -22.13 28.97 -20.26
N PRO A 898 -22.72 27.90 -19.75
CA PRO A 898 -24.15 27.81 -19.42
C PRO A 898 -24.65 28.83 -18.40
N LEU A 899 -23.74 29.41 -17.59
CA LEU A 899 -24.06 30.34 -16.51
C LEU A 899 -23.79 31.80 -16.88
N LEU A 900 -23.14 32.05 -18.01
CA LEU A 900 -22.84 33.42 -18.48
C LEU A 900 -24.07 34.09 -19.08
N ARG A 901 -24.10 35.43 -18.96
CA ARG A 901 -25.15 36.28 -19.53
C ARG A 901 -24.54 37.50 -20.23
N PRO A 902 -25.21 38.10 -21.23
CA PRO A 902 -24.80 39.39 -21.78
C PRO A 902 -24.78 40.51 -20.71
N GLY A 903 -23.79 41.38 -20.79
CA GLY A 903 -23.58 42.45 -19.79
C GLY A 903 -22.76 41.97 -18.58
N GLU A 904 -23.06 42.51 -17.42
CA GLU A 904 -22.29 42.21 -16.19
C GLU A 904 -22.46 40.79 -15.73
N ASN A 905 -21.34 40.12 -15.45
CA ASN A 905 -21.22 38.81 -14.85
C ASN A 905 -20.35 38.87 -13.59
N THR A 906 -20.65 38.00 -12.65
CA THR A 906 -19.89 37.84 -11.40
C THR A 906 -19.36 36.45 -11.28
N ILE A 907 -18.07 36.28 -11.00
CA ILE A 907 -17.46 35.03 -10.58
C ILE A 907 -17.07 35.14 -9.11
N VAL A 908 -17.36 34.08 -8.36
CA VAL A 908 -16.92 33.88 -6.98
C VAL A 908 -16.13 32.59 -6.93
N VAL A 909 -14.89 32.66 -6.41
CA VAL A 909 -14.04 31.49 -6.14
C VAL A 909 -13.84 31.42 -4.63
N LYS A 910 -14.23 30.29 -4.02
CA LYS A 910 -13.97 30.00 -2.62
C LYS A 910 -12.81 29.02 -2.54
N VAL A 911 -11.76 29.39 -1.85
CA VAL A 911 -10.54 28.56 -1.64
C VAL A 911 -10.44 28.24 -0.17
N ALA A 912 -10.40 26.94 0.16
CA ALA A 912 -10.17 26.49 1.53
C ALA A 912 -8.71 26.05 1.68
N SER A 913 -8.03 26.58 2.71
CA SER A 913 -6.65 26.22 3.01
C SER A 913 -6.56 25.05 3.98
N MET A 914 -5.36 24.48 4.11
CA MET A 914 -5.00 23.66 5.26
C MET A 914 -4.75 24.54 6.49
N LEU A 915 -4.59 23.95 7.69
CA LEU A 915 -4.39 24.70 8.94
C LEU A 915 -2.93 25.05 9.23
N GLY A 916 -1.98 24.70 8.36
CA GLY A 916 -0.54 24.83 8.61
C GLY A 916 -0.10 26.19 9.11
N ASN A 917 -0.50 27.27 8.43
CA ASN A 917 -0.11 28.64 8.81
C ASN A 917 -0.68 29.06 10.19
N ALA A 918 -1.95 28.72 10.46
CA ALA A 918 -2.58 29.06 11.73
C ALA A 918 -2.00 28.26 12.91
N VAL A 919 -1.69 26.98 12.71
CA VAL A 919 -1.03 26.15 13.72
C VAL A 919 0.40 26.61 13.99
N ALA A 920 1.14 26.96 12.96
CA ALA A 920 2.52 27.46 13.07
C ALA A 920 2.63 28.90 13.55
N GLY A 921 1.53 29.69 13.47
CA GLY A 921 1.55 31.12 13.78
C GLY A 921 2.38 31.97 12.82
N LYS A 922 2.65 31.47 11.63
CA LYS A 922 3.44 32.12 10.57
C LYS A 922 3.13 31.46 9.22
N THR A 923 3.57 32.08 8.13
CA THR A 923 3.56 31.47 6.80
C THR A 923 4.51 30.27 6.77
N VAL A 924 3.97 29.08 6.50
CA VAL A 924 4.71 27.85 6.20
C VAL A 924 4.35 27.29 4.83
N ASP A 925 3.16 27.67 4.34
CA ASP A 925 2.67 27.30 3.01
C ASP A 925 1.97 28.51 2.38
N ASP A 926 2.03 28.62 1.05
CA ASP A 926 1.29 29.63 0.29
C ASP A 926 -0.14 29.18 0.05
N TYR A 927 -1.11 30.01 0.44
CA TYR A 927 -2.52 29.73 0.25
C TYR A 927 -3.19 30.78 -0.64
N GLY A 928 -4.24 30.38 -1.34
CA GLY A 928 -5.12 31.27 -2.08
C GLY A 928 -5.29 30.93 -3.55
N LEU A 929 -5.99 31.82 -4.25
CA LEU A 929 -6.05 31.86 -5.70
C LEU A 929 -4.80 32.62 -6.18
N ILE A 930 -3.84 31.91 -6.75
CA ILE A 930 -2.57 32.49 -7.23
C ILE A 930 -2.68 32.91 -8.70
N GLY A 931 -3.44 32.16 -9.49
CA GLY A 931 -3.65 32.49 -10.91
C GLY A 931 -2.48 32.08 -11.82
N PRO A 932 -2.35 32.72 -13.01
CA PRO A 932 -3.18 33.81 -13.52
C PRO A 932 -4.58 33.35 -13.92
N ALA A 933 -5.62 34.04 -13.45
CA ALA A 933 -7.00 33.72 -13.79
C ALA A 933 -7.40 34.34 -15.13
N ARG A 934 -7.98 33.55 -16.05
CA ARG A 934 -8.33 33.96 -17.41
C ARG A 934 -9.66 33.34 -17.88
N LEU A 935 -10.32 34.04 -18.80
CA LEU A 935 -11.52 33.58 -19.43
C LEU A 935 -11.24 33.34 -20.94
N PHE A 936 -11.45 32.10 -21.38
CA PHE A 936 -11.29 31.70 -22.78
C PHE A 936 -12.65 31.46 -23.43
N PRO A 937 -13.05 32.26 -24.45
CA PRO A 937 -14.27 31.96 -25.17
C PRO A 937 -14.15 30.66 -25.94
N HIS A 938 -15.28 29.98 -26.16
CA HIS A 938 -15.39 28.85 -27.06
C HIS A 938 -16.72 28.89 -27.83
N SER A 939 -16.76 28.31 -29.02
CA SER A 939 -17.94 28.20 -29.86
C SER A 939 -18.88 27.11 -29.42
#